data_3e78e0e224d813fa674b7471f8ea0592
#
_entry.id   3e78e0e224d813fa674b7471f8ea0592
#
_cell.length_a   1.000
_cell.length_b   1.000
_cell.length_c   1.000
_cell.angle_alpha   90.00
_cell.angle_beta   90.00
_cell.angle_gamma   90.00
#
_symmetry.space_group_name_H-M   'P 1'
#
loop_
_entity.id
_entity.type
_entity.pdbx_description
1 polymer ?
#
loop_
_entity_poly.entity_id
_entity_poly.type
_entity_poly.pdbx_seq_one_letter_code
_entity_poly.pdbx_strand_id
1 'polypeptide(L)'
;MVNQPPLRARGVKVLKAVSSPLRLQILNLLFDRSALSYTELMMALKMNPSRDAGRFAYHLKFLLKADLVEADVEAKKYYLTDLGKMVLDVADRVEAKAVKPRGMVVRTSHLTLEEFDANKIANSLIKEAKVPPELAQKAAKEAEKRLIKSKTKYLTAALIREVVNGILIEKGYEDYRHKLTRVGMPIHEVTASIEAKEQAWDSANLTVKAGETVLEEYTLLNIFPRDIADSHLSGAIHIDGLGTWITKPNEVNHDLRFFLQNGLKMDNPMQAQIEPPSDFESALALALNVSLHTNKEVSRIQTCSYFNVFLAPFAKGVEASRLKENLRLFILNLNQHAESALALDLSIPKATAEKEAVGPLGKICGKYSDFAAESQQIAGLVIEVFSEESQKKPLLNPQLIVKVSKECFVDETAKTLLLKANQLSAEKGAPYFANAAQKETENTVYSSTGVKLTSDLTGDWETDTLRTGCLGSVTINLPRIVLECEKDKNKFFVVVRERFELAARALGIKSSALKQFGRNSLPFLLRNGSGDVYFRLENSSRIINLAGFRETVEAFTGKSINSEEGRAFGAETIQTVLSFKQKIGRKYGKRLYPVILGNGEASQRLAQLDIDRFGVAKVKFSGTREKPYYSTARRFQVKNVGETLALQTEQLETAQKMKAIGAGGTLDIIELEATEYKAEALMDLTHRLIENQYLEFFTYNRTVSYCSNCKKSWFGSLHKCPCCGSMSALATFDRFAAT
;
A
#
# COMPACT_ATOMS: atom_id res chain seq x y z
N MET A 1 6.09 -16.02 64.96
CA MET A 1 5.89 -15.23 63.72
C MET A 1 7.26 -14.94 63.13
N VAL A 2 7.68 -15.69 62.13
CA VAL A 2 8.98 -15.50 61.43
C VAL A 2 8.75 -14.37 60.42
N ASN A 3 9.43 -13.23 60.64
CA ASN A 3 9.42 -12.11 59.72
C ASN A 3 9.95 -12.53 58.35
N GLN A 4 9.06 -12.74 57.38
CA GLN A 4 9.47 -12.87 55.98
C GLN A 4 9.90 -11.46 55.49
N PRO A 5 11.11 -11.27 54.97
CA PRO A 5 11.53 -10.01 54.42
C PRO A 5 10.65 -9.64 53.21
N PRO A 6 10.36 -8.37 52.93
CA PRO A 6 9.50 -7.96 51.87
C PRO A 6 9.97 -8.47 50.50
N LEU A 7 9.06 -8.90 49.63
CA LEU A 7 9.32 -9.55 48.33
C LEU A 7 10.40 -8.86 47.46
N ARG A 8 10.56 -7.55 47.58
CA ARG A 8 11.63 -6.78 46.89
C ARG A 8 13.04 -7.04 47.45
N ALA A 9 13.20 -7.46 48.71
CA ALA A 9 14.51 -7.69 49.32
C ALA A 9 15.19 -8.98 48.80
N ARG A 10 14.42 -10.02 48.40
CA ARG A 10 14.95 -11.22 47.77
C ARG A 10 15.50 -10.93 46.36
N GLY A 11 14.77 -10.16 45.52
CA GLY A 11 15.24 -9.78 44.18
C GLY A 11 16.53 -8.94 44.23
N VAL A 12 16.65 -8.02 45.19
CA VAL A 12 17.88 -7.24 45.39
C VAL A 12 19.06 -8.12 45.82
N LYS A 13 18.81 -9.16 46.61
CA LYS A 13 19.86 -10.15 46.98
C LYS A 13 20.39 -10.92 45.76
N VAL A 14 19.49 -11.36 44.86
CA VAL A 14 19.82 -12.04 43.62
C VAL A 14 20.63 -11.13 42.69
N LEU A 15 20.18 -9.91 42.46
CA LEU A 15 20.90 -8.94 41.63
C LEU A 15 22.29 -8.59 42.20
N LYS A 16 22.43 -8.45 43.50
CA LYS A 16 23.73 -8.29 44.16
C LYS A 16 24.61 -9.54 44.02
N ALA A 17 24.04 -10.74 43.99
CA ALA A 17 24.79 -11.97 43.79
C ALA A 17 25.40 -12.08 42.41
N VAL A 18 24.82 -11.50 41.36
CA VAL A 18 25.32 -11.55 39.98
C VAL A 18 26.04 -10.28 39.53
N SER A 19 26.22 -9.29 40.41
CA SER A 19 26.93 -8.04 40.10
C SER A 19 28.46 -8.16 39.95
N SER A 20 29.01 -9.35 39.82
CA SER A 20 30.44 -9.61 39.63
C SER A 20 30.68 -10.51 38.43
N PRO A 21 31.62 -10.15 37.51
CA PRO A 21 31.94 -10.96 36.35
C PRO A 21 32.35 -12.41 36.71
N LEU A 22 33.12 -12.55 37.78
CA LEU A 22 33.57 -13.89 38.24
C LEU A 22 32.41 -14.79 38.68
N ARG A 23 31.34 -14.20 39.28
CA ARG A 23 30.15 -14.95 39.68
C ARG A 23 29.32 -15.39 38.50
N LEU A 24 29.18 -14.54 37.46
CA LEU A 24 28.56 -14.91 36.19
C LEU A 24 29.35 -16.01 35.46
N GLN A 25 30.69 -15.97 35.51
CA GLN A 25 31.54 -17.02 34.95
C GLN A 25 31.33 -18.36 35.68
N ILE A 26 31.16 -18.35 36.99
CA ILE A 26 30.86 -19.59 37.77
C ILE A 26 29.51 -20.15 37.33
N LEU A 27 28.45 -19.30 37.19
CA LEU A 27 27.15 -19.78 36.76
C LEU A 27 27.19 -20.32 35.32
N ASN A 28 27.90 -19.67 34.41
CA ASN A 28 28.10 -20.15 33.03
C ASN A 28 28.81 -21.52 33.00
N LEU A 29 29.87 -21.70 33.78
CA LEU A 29 30.57 -22.99 33.85
C LEU A 29 29.70 -24.13 34.38
N LEU A 30 28.85 -23.84 35.38
CA LEU A 30 27.92 -24.83 35.93
C LEU A 30 26.77 -25.10 34.95
N PHE A 31 26.38 -24.12 34.13
CA PHE A 31 25.41 -24.33 33.07
C PHE A 31 25.95 -25.23 31.95
N ASP A 32 27.21 -24.99 31.51
CA ASP A 32 27.82 -25.70 30.38
C ASP A 32 28.24 -27.12 30.72
N ARG A 33 28.66 -27.36 31.97
CA ARG A 33 29.31 -28.63 32.40
C ARG A 33 28.53 -29.38 33.48
N SER A 34 27.33 -28.96 33.79
CA SER A 34 26.44 -29.53 34.80
C SER A 34 27.02 -29.38 36.23
N ALA A 35 27.40 -30.44 36.91
CA ALA A 35 27.90 -30.40 38.28
C ALA A 35 29.43 -30.46 38.34
N LEU A 36 30.07 -29.51 39.03
CA LEU A 36 31.53 -29.43 39.17
C LEU A 36 31.93 -29.32 40.65
N SER A 37 33.05 -29.94 41.01
CA SER A 37 33.66 -29.81 42.33
C SER A 37 34.35 -28.45 42.51
N TYR A 38 34.66 -28.10 43.75
CA TYR A 38 35.35 -26.85 44.07
C TYR A 38 36.67 -26.66 43.30
N THR A 39 37.45 -27.71 43.21
CA THR A 39 38.74 -27.70 42.49
C THR A 39 38.58 -27.64 40.98
N GLU A 40 37.59 -28.32 40.41
CA GLU A 40 37.28 -28.26 38.96
C GLU A 40 36.81 -26.86 38.56
N LEU A 41 35.98 -26.19 39.35
CA LEU A 41 35.57 -24.82 39.12
C LEU A 41 36.75 -23.85 39.15
N MET A 42 37.64 -23.97 40.15
CA MET A 42 38.84 -23.12 40.23
C MET A 42 39.79 -23.35 39.03
N MET A 43 40.00 -24.59 38.62
CA MET A 43 40.83 -24.91 37.47
C MET A 43 40.21 -24.35 36.15
N ALA A 44 38.92 -24.52 35.97
CA ALA A 44 38.21 -24.00 34.79
C ALA A 44 38.27 -22.47 34.72
N LEU A 45 38.29 -21.80 35.86
CA LEU A 45 38.44 -20.32 35.96
C LEU A 45 39.91 -19.86 35.90
N LYS A 46 40.87 -20.80 35.72
CA LYS A 46 42.32 -20.55 35.75
C LYS A 46 42.78 -19.86 37.04
N MET A 47 42.17 -20.19 38.17
CA MET A 47 42.51 -19.69 39.50
C MET A 47 43.45 -20.67 40.19
N ASN A 48 44.44 -20.13 40.90
CA ASN A 48 45.40 -20.97 41.65
C ASN A 48 44.80 -21.39 42.99
N PRO A 49 44.65 -22.72 43.29
CA PRO A 49 44.06 -23.20 44.54
C PRO A 49 44.76 -22.73 45.82
N SER A 50 46.07 -22.51 45.76
CA SER A 50 46.84 -22.09 46.94
C SER A 50 46.78 -20.62 47.24
N ARG A 51 46.52 -19.78 46.20
CA ARG A 51 46.58 -18.33 46.28
C ARG A 51 45.20 -17.68 46.24
N ASP A 52 44.29 -18.24 45.43
CA ASP A 52 43.00 -17.61 45.12
C ASP A 52 41.79 -18.27 45.84
N ALA A 53 42.02 -19.30 46.69
CA ALA A 53 40.98 -20.06 47.38
C ALA A 53 40.02 -19.18 48.19
N GLY A 54 40.55 -18.21 48.93
CA GLY A 54 39.75 -17.32 49.74
C GLY A 54 38.84 -16.40 48.91
N ARG A 55 39.37 -15.89 47.79
CA ARG A 55 38.62 -15.07 46.86
C ARG A 55 37.52 -15.89 46.16
N PHE A 56 37.83 -17.09 45.72
CA PHE A 56 36.85 -17.97 45.09
C PHE A 56 35.75 -18.38 46.07
N ALA A 57 36.11 -18.79 47.30
CA ALA A 57 35.16 -19.13 48.35
C ALA A 57 34.19 -17.98 48.68
N TYR A 58 34.70 -16.75 48.70
CA TYR A 58 33.87 -15.56 48.89
C TYR A 58 32.82 -15.43 47.82
N HIS A 59 33.17 -15.54 46.54
CA HIS A 59 32.23 -15.41 45.42
C HIS A 59 31.23 -16.59 45.38
N LEU A 60 31.68 -17.83 45.61
CA LEU A 60 30.82 -19.01 45.64
C LEU A 60 29.79 -18.93 46.78
N LYS A 61 30.22 -18.45 47.96
CA LYS A 61 29.34 -18.25 49.13
C LYS A 61 28.21 -17.26 48.84
N PHE A 62 28.44 -16.22 48.01
CA PHE A 62 27.37 -15.29 47.57
C PHE A 62 26.34 -15.95 46.69
N LEU A 63 26.77 -16.84 45.80
CA LEU A 63 25.88 -17.59 44.92
C LEU A 63 25.03 -18.60 45.69
N LEU A 64 25.64 -19.31 46.65
CA LEU A 64 24.95 -20.24 47.56
C LEU A 64 23.92 -19.51 48.43
N LYS A 65 24.27 -18.33 49.02
CA LYS A 65 23.35 -17.53 49.84
C LYS A 65 22.18 -16.92 49.06
N ALA A 66 22.31 -16.80 47.74
CA ALA A 66 21.29 -16.29 46.88
C ALA A 66 20.47 -17.39 46.18
N ASP A 67 20.66 -18.63 46.55
CA ASP A 67 20.00 -19.84 46.04
C ASP A 67 20.17 -19.99 44.49
N LEU A 68 21.29 -19.46 43.94
CA LEU A 68 21.62 -19.58 42.51
C LEU A 68 22.44 -20.83 42.19
N VAL A 69 23.17 -21.31 43.18
CA VAL A 69 23.98 -22.54 43.15
C VAL A 69 23.65 -23.36 44.40
N GLU A 70 23.61 -24.66 44.25
CA GLU A 70 23.37 -25.59 45.33
C GLU A 70 24.55 -26.56 45.44
N ALA A 71 24.87 -27.04 46.66
CA ALA A 71 25.96 -27.96 46.90
C ALA A 71 25.39 -29.34 47.21
N ASP A 72 25.81 -30.34 46.48
CA ASP A 72 25.62 -31.74 46.82
C ASP A 72 26.74 -32.18 47.81
N VAL A 73 26.36 -32.43 49.05
CA VAL A 73 27.28 -32.75 50.14
C VAL A 73 27.86 -34.14 49.95
N GLU A 74 27.11 -35.10 49.41
CA GLU A 74 27.55 -36.45 49.18
C GLU A 74 28.51 -36.56 48.01
N ALA A 75 28.15 -35.91 46.85
CA ALA A 75 28.99 -35.92 45.69
C ALA A 75 30.13 -34.89 45.75
N LYS A 76 30.15 -33.98 46.74
CA LYS A 76 31.10 -32.84 46.88
C LYS A 76 31.16 -31.97 45.64
N LYS A 77 29.98 -31.75 44.94
CA LYS A 77 29.84 -30.97 43.72
C LYS A 77 28.83 -29.83 43.90
N TYR A 78 28.98 -28.85 43.06
CA TYR A 78 28.06 -27.71 42.95
C TYR A 78 27.29 -27.79 41.65
N TYR A 79 26.02 -27.45 41.65
CA TYR A 79 25.17 -27.40 40.45
C TYR A 79 24.31 -26.14 40.42
N LEU A 80 23.88 -25.80 39.25
CA LEU A 80 23.07 -24.59 39.00
C LEU A 80 21.61 -24.88 39.33
N THR A 81 21.00 -24.06 40.15
CA THR A 81 19.56 -24.14 40.43
C THR A 81 18.71 -23.58 39.25
N ASP A 82 17.41 -23.88 39.25
CA ASP A 82 16.51 -23.30 38.21
C ASP A 82 16.43 -21.77 38.30
N LEU A 83 16.53 -21.21 39.51
CA LEU A 83 16.67 -19.77 39.71
C LEU A 83 17.99 -19.24 39.11
N GLY A 84 19.08 -20.01 39.27
CA GLY A 84 20.39 -19.71 38.68
C GLY A 84 20.34 -19.68 37.14
N LYS A 85 19.66 -20.66 36.51
CA LYS A 85 19.45 -20.71 35.06
C LYS A 85 18.65 -19.52 34.55
N MET A 86 17.56 -19.16 35.26
CA MET A 86 16.73 -18.01 34.89
C MET A 86 17.49 -16.70 35.02
N VAL A 87 18.29 -16.53 36.05
CA VAL A 87 19.10 -15.31 36.26
C VAL A 87 20.20 -15.20 35.22
N LEU A 88 20.80 -16.31 34.80
CA LEU A 88 21.77 -16.35 33.71
C LEU A 88 21.16 -15.91 32.40
N ASP A 89 19.98 -16.45 32.03
CA ASP A 89 19.23 -16.02 30.84
C ASP A 89 18.91 -14.52 30.87
N VAL A 90 18.51 -13.99 32.02
CA VAL A 90 18.25 -12.53 32.17
C VAL A 90 19.56 -11.74 32.07
N ALA A 91 20.67 -12.21 32.63
CA ALA A 91 21.97 -11.54 32.51
C ALA A 91 22.45 -11.49 31.05
N ASP A 92 22.32 -12.60 30.31
CA ASP A 92 22.65 -12.66 28.89
C ASP A 92 21.77 -11.71 28.04
N ARG A 93 20.49 -11.62 28.35
CA ARG A 93 19.57 -10.65 27.69
C ARG A 93 19.90 -9.21 28.04
N VAL A 94 20.33 -8.93 29.26
CA VAL A 94 20.76 -7.60 29.69
C VAL A 94 22.10 -7.25 29.02
N GLU A 95 23.03 -8.18 28.95
CA GLU A 95 24.31 -7.97 28.28
C GLU A 95 24.16 -7.78 26.79
N ALA A 96 23.29 -8.56 26.11
CA ALA A 96 22.92 -8.39 24.73
C ALA A 96 22.27 -7.01 24.43
N LYS A 97 21.57 -6.44 25.41
CA LYS A 97 20.99 -5.08 25.30
C LYS A 97 21.92 -3.96 25.77
N ALA A 98 22.79 -4.23 26.72
CA ALA A 98 23.72 -3.25 27.30
C ALA A 98 24.98 -3.06 26.42
N VAL A 99 25.47 -4.13 25.82
CA VAL A 99 26.44 -4.09 24.74
C VAL A 99 25.69 -3.75 23.45
N LYS A 100 25.21 -2.52 23.32
CA LYS A 100 24.98 -1.94 22.00
C LYS A 100 26.35 -1.63 21.40
N PRO A 101 26.91 -2.47 20.53
CA PRO A 101 27.75 -1.96 19.49
C PRO A 101 26.83 -0.95 18.78
N ARG A 102 27.31 0.18 18.32
CA ARG A 102 26.60 1.00 17.32
C ARG A 102 26.27 0.03 16.20
N GLY A 103 25.01 -0.48 16.21
CA GLY A 103 24.63 -1.71 15.57
C GLY A 103 24.86 -1.64 14.08
N MET A 104 25.50 -2.66 13.56
CA MET A 104 25.45 -2.93 12.14
C MET A 104 23.99 -3.07 11.76
N VAL A 105 23.51 -2.21 10.88
CA VAL A 105 22.15 -2.24 10.35
C VAL A 105 22.18 -3.05 9.06
N VAL A 106 21.29 -4.02 8.94
CA VAL A 106 21.17 -4.89 7.78
C VAL A 106 19.94 -4.52 6.97
N ARG A 107 20.10 -4.35 5.68
CA ARG A 107 18.99 -4.37 4.71
C ARG A 107 18.62 -5.82 4.43
N THR A 108 17.44 -6.22 4.89
CA THR A 108 16.97 -7.60 4.73
C THR A 108 16.44 -7.85 3.31
N SER A 109 16.26 -9.13 2.98
CA SER A 109 15.59 -9.54 1.72
C SER A 109 14.11 -9.20 1.69
N HIS A 110 13.51 -8.88 2.82
CA HIS A 110 12.12 -8.43 2.94
C HIS A 110 11.98 -6.91 2.89
N LEU A 111 13.00 -6.19 2.38
CA LEU A 111 12.99 -4.74 2.20
C LEU A 111 12.77 -3.95 3.51
N THR A 112 13.32 -4.46 4.62
CA THR A 112 13.31 -3.81 5.92
C THR A 112 14.73 -3.50 6.39
N LEU A 113 14.88 -2.51 7.28
CA LEU A 113 16.11 -2.25 8.02
C LEU A 113 15.99 -2.87 9.41
N GLU A 114 16.92 -3.78 9.73
CA GLU A 114 16.94 -4.48 11.01
C GLU A 114 18.32 -4.43 11.64
N GLU A 115 18.40 -4.60 12.97
CA GLU A 115 19.65 -4.80 13.64
C GLU A 115 20.23 -6.18 13.26
N PHE A 116 21.54 -6.25 13.09
CA PHE A 116 22.22 -7.51 12.79
C PHE A 116 22.02 -8.52 13.92
N ASP A 117 21.56 -9.70 13.56
CA ASP A 117 21.37 -10.83 14.48
C ASP A 117 21.86 -12.12 13.82
N ALA A 118 22.93 -12.70 14.38
CA ALA A 118 23.50 -13.97 13.90
C ALA A 118 22.51 -15.14 13.96
N ASN A 119 21.55 -15.12 14.89
CA ASN A 119 20.52 -16.16 14.95
C ASN A 119 19.61 -16.15 13.73
N LYS A 120 19.36 -14.99 13.12
CA LYS A 120 18.60 -14.91 11.87
C LYS A 120 19.34 -15.61 10.72
N ILE A 121 20.66 -15.52 10.69
CA ILE A 121 21.48 -16.27 9.71
C ILE A 121 21.31 -17.78 9.95
N ALA A 122 21.43 -18.24 11.19
CA ALA A 122 21.27 -19.64 11.50
C ALA A 122 19.87 -20.16 11.15
N ASN A 123 18.83 -19.39 11.49
CA ASN A 123 17.44 -19.72 11.16
C ASN A 123 17.19 -19.76 9.64
N SER A 124 17.78 -18.83 8.88
CA SER A 124 17.71 -18.84 7.42
C SER A 124 18.37 -20.09 6.83
N LEU A 125 19.57 -20.48 7.31
CA LEU A 125 20.26 -21.70 6.91
C LEU A 125 19.43 -22.96 7.16
N ILE A 126 18.79 -23.05 8.33
CA ILE A 126 17.93 -24.18 8.69
C ILE A 126 16.68 -24.19 7.79
N LYS A 127 16.03 -23.05 7.63
CA LYS A 127 14.76 -22.93 6.88
C LYS A 127 14.97 -23.16 5.38
N GLU A 128 15.93 -22.44 4.78
CA GLU A 128 16.12 -22.41 3.31
C GLU A 128 16.90 -23.62 2.81
N ALA A 129 18.02 -23.96 3.44
CA ALA A 129 18.91 -25.03 2.97
C ALA A 129 18.80 -26.33 3.76
N LYS A 130 17.96 -26.38 4.81
CA LYS A 130 17.83 -27.54 5.71
C LYS A 130 19.16 -27.94 6.35
N VAL A 131 19.98 -26.96 6.67
CA VAL A 131 21.25 -27.16 7.37
C VAL A 131 21.00 -27.67 8.82
N PRO A 132 21.70 -28.64 9.33
CA PRO A 132 21.58 -29.08 10.74
C PRO A 132 21.81 -27.91 11.70
N PRO A 133 21.02 -27.79 12.81
CA PRO A 133 21.04 -26.63 13.70
C PRO A 133 22.43 -26.28 14.24
N GLU A 134 23.22 -27.29 14.63
CA GLU A 134 24.58 -27.07 15.14
C GLU A 134 25.53 -26.48 14.10
N LEU A 135 25.43 -26.96 12.86
CA LEU A 135 26.22 -26.46 11.74
C LEU A 135 25.77 -25.03 11.34
N ALA A 136 24.48 -24.79 11.34
CA ALA A 136 23.92 -23.49 11.06
C ALA A 136 24.40 -22.43 12.06
N GLN A 137 24.41 -22.75 13.34
CA GLN A 137 24.92 -21.86 14.39
C GLN A 137 26.44 -21.62 14.29
N LYS A 138 27.22 -22.67 13.96
CA LYS A 138 28.66 -22.50 13.72
C LYS A 138 28.94 -21.58 12.52
N ALA A 139 28.22 -21.76 11.42
CA ALA A 139 28.35 -20.94 10.22
C ALA A 139 27.93 -19.49 10.50
N ALA A 140 26.82 -19.27 11.22
CA ALA A 140 26.35 -17.94 11.57
C ALA A 140 27.33 -17.16 12.47
N LYS A 141 27.90 -17.80 13.50
CA LYS A 141 28.93 -17.21 14.37
C LYS A 141 30.22 -16.85 13.59
N GLU A 142 30.60 -17.68 12.64
CA GLU A 142 31.77 -17.43 11.79
C GLU A 142 31.50 -16.27 10.84
N ALA A 143 30.30 -16.21 10.25
CA ALA A 143 29.87 -15.09 9.39
C ALA A 143 29.86 -13.78 10.17
N GLU A 144 29.31 -13.74 11.37
CA GLU A 144 29.34 -12.58 12.27
C GLU A 144 30.75 -12.06 12.51
N LYS A 145 31.69 -12.95 12.85
CA LYS A 145 33.10 -12.57 13.06
C LYS A 145 33.72 -11.94 11.81
N ARG A 146 33.45 -12.50 10.62
CA ARG A 146 33.99 -11.97 9.36
C ARG A 146 33.37 -10.64 9.00
N LEU A 147 32.07 -10.48 9.18
CA LEU A 147 31.35 -9.23 8.93
C LEU A 147 31.82 -8.10 9.86
N ILE A 148 32.02 -8.38 11.15
CA ILE A 148 32.59 -7.40 12.10
C ILE A 148 34.00 -7.00 11.68
N LYS A 149 34.85 -7.97 11.31
CA LYS A 149 36.23 -7.74 10.90
C LYS A 149 36.34 -6.94 9.61
N SER A 150 35.36 -7.07 8.69
CA SER A 150 35.35 -6.38 7.39
C SER A 150 35.12 -4.88 7.52
N LYS A 151 34.66 -4.36 8.66
CA LYS A 151 34.30 -2.95 8.91
C LYS A 151 33.36 -2.36 7.84
N THR A 152 32.52 -3.20 7.21
CA THR A 152 31.61 -2.80 6.15
C THR A 152 30.56 -1.85 6.71
N LYS A 153 30.50 -0.63 6.17
CA LYS A 153 29.52 0.41 6.59
C LYS A 153 28.09 0.09 6.18
N TYR A 154 27.91 -0.86 5.29
CA TYR A 154 26.65 -1.15 4.62
C TYR A 154 26.45 -2.66 4.48
N LEU A 155 25.65 -3.24 5.36
CA LEU A 155 25.31 -4.65 5.30
C LEU A 155 23.98 -4.85 4.56
N THR A 156 23.99 -5.73 3.57
CA THR A 156 22.78 -6.23 2.92
C THR A 156 22.62 -7.72 3.15
N ALA A 157 21.41 -8.24 3.08
CA ALA A 157 21.17 -9.67 3.13
C ALA A 157 21.95 -10.42 2.02
N ALA A 158 22.12 -9.81 0.85
CA ALA A 158 22.93 -10.36 -0.22
C ALA A 158 24.40 -10.52 0.17
N LEU A 159 25.03 -9.48 0.74
CA LEU A 159 26.43 -9.55 1.20
C LEU A 159 26.61 -10.57 2.33
N ILE A 160 25.68 -10.62 3.28
CA ILE A 160 25.72 -11.63 4.34
C ILE A 160 25.65 -13.04 3.73
N ARG A 161 24.79 -13.25 2.75
CA ARG A 161 24.65 -14.52 2.02
C ARG A 161 25.93 -14.91 1.29
N GLU A 162 26.63 -13.97 0.65
CA GLU A 162 27.91 -14.21 0.01
C GLU A 162 28.99 -14.67 1.01
N VAL A 163 29.09 -14.02 2.17
CA VAL A 163 30.00 -14.40 3.25
C VAL A 163 29.66 -15.83 3.76
N VAL A 164 28.38 -16.11 3.97
CA VAL A 164 27.91 -17.43 4.40
C VAL A 164 28.20 -18.50 3.33
N ASN A 165 27.95 -18.20 2.07
CA ASN A 165 28.27 -19.09 0.95
C ASN A 165 29.76 -19.40 0.86
N GLY A 166 30.64 -18.38 1.05
CA GLY A 166 32.08 -18.58 1.14
C GLY A 166 32.47 -19.54 2.26
N ILE A 167 31.88 -19.39 3.45
CA ILE A 167 32.10 -20.26 4.61
C ILE A 167 31.67 -21.72 4.32
N LEU A 168 30.52 -21.90 3.67
CA LEU A 168 30.02 -23.21 3.32
C LEU A 168 30.92 -23.92 2.31
N ILE A 169 31.43 -23.21 1.29
CA ILE A 169 32.37 -23.71 0.27
C ILE A 169 33.68 -24.12 0.95
N GLU A 170 34.29 -23.24 1.78
CA GLU A 170 35.53 -23.54 2.50
C GLU A 170 35.43 -24.77 3.38
N LYS A 171 34.24 -25.10 3.87
CA LYS A 171 33.96 -26.28 4.68
C LYS A 171 33.51 -27.52 3.89
N GLY A 172 33.44 -27.43 2.54
CA GLY A 172 33.03 -28.52 1.67
C GLY A 172 31.52 -28.79 1.62
N TYR A 173 30.69 -27.84 2.03
CA TYR A 173 29.22 -27.96 2.06
C TYR A 173 28.54 -27.34 0.81
N GLU A 174 28.93 -27.78 -0.38
CA GLU A 174 28.45 -27.23 -1.66
C GLU A 174 26.95 -27.42 -1.84
N ASP A 175 26.36 -28.54 -1.42
CA ASP A 175 24.91 -28.81 -1.53
C ASP A 175 24.06 -27.80 -0.75
N TYR A 176 24.50 -27.40 0.43
CA TYR A 176 23.80 -26.39 1.21
C TYR A 176 23.96 -25.00 0.58
N ARG A 177 25.16 -24.68 0.06
CA ARG A 177 25.40 -23.43 -0.67
C ARG A 177 24.51 -23.34 -1.89
N HIS A 178 24.35 -24.41 -2.66
CA HIS A 178 23.50 -24.44 -3.84
C HIS A 178 22.03 -24.09 -3.49
N LYS A 179 21.49 -24.63 -2.39
CA LYS A 179 20.14 -24.33 -1.92
C LYS A 179 19.96 -22.88 -1.44
N LEU A 180 21.04 -22.17 -1.16
CA LEU A 180 21.02 -20.75 -0.78
C LEU A 180 21.16 -19.78 -1.96
N THR A 181 21.30 -20.31 -3.19
CA THR A 181 21.42 -19.46 -4.38
C THR A 181 20.17 -18.57 -4.53
N ARG A 182 20.39 -17.30 -4.81
CA ARG A 182 19.33 -16.31 -4.97
C ARG A 182 19.23 -15.91 -6.44
N VAL A 183 18.01 -15.79 -6.93
CA VAL A 183 17.69 -15.37 -8.31
C VAL A 183 16.61 -14.27 -8.26
N GLY A 184 16.92 -13.18 -7.53
CA GLY A 184 15.91 -12.13 -7.24
C GLY A 184 15.00 -12.49 -6.07
N MET A 185 14.47 -13.70 -6.05
CA MET A 185 13.77 -14.27 -4.91
C MET A 185 14.57 -15.44 -4.34
N PRO A 186 14.56 -15.68 -3.02
CA PRO A 186 15.05 -16.92 -2.43
C PRO A 186 14.34 -18.14 -3.01
N ILE A 187 15.07 -19.24 -3.26
CA ILE A 187 14.49 -20.47 -3.85
C ILE A 187 13.27 -20.97 -3.07
N HIS A 188 13.29 -20.89 -1.74
CA HIS A 188 12.15 -21.32 -0.94
C HIS A 188 10.89 -20.45 -1.12
N GLU A 189 11.04 -19.15 -1.40
CA GLU A 189 9.91 -18.26 -1.67
C GLU A 189 9.31 -18.55 -3.06
N VAL A 190 10.15 -18.84 -4.05
CA VAL A 190 9.69 -19.30 -5.36
C VAL A 190 8.90 -20.60 -5.23
N THR A 191 9.45 -21.59 -4.49
CA THR A 191 8.76 -22.86 -4.23
C THR A 191 7.45 -22.64 -3.49
N ALA A 192 7.44 -21.82 -2.44
CA ALA A 192 6.22 -21.51 -1.69
C ALA A 192 5.15 -20.82 -2.56
N SER A 193 5.57 -19.97 -3.49
CA SER A 193 4.65 -19.30 -4.44
C SER A 193 4.05 -20.30 -5.44
N ILE A 194 4.82 -21.29 -5.90
CA ILE A 194 4.32 -22.36 -6.79
C ILE A 194 3.37 -23.31 -6.04
N GLU A 195 3.67 -23.61 -4.78
CA GLU A 195 2.89 -24.54 -3.95
C GLU A 195 1.69 -23.91 -3.24
N ALA A 196 1.53 -22.58 -3.28
CA ALA A 196 0.46 -21.87 -2.59
C ALA A 196 -0.92 -22.26 -3.17
N LYS A 197 -1.71 -22.98 -2.37
CA LYS A 197 -3.06 -23.44 -2.76
C LYS A 197 -4.12 -22.34 -2.70
N GLU A 198 -3.87 -21.29 -1.92
CA GLU A 198 -4.84 -20.22 -1.65
C GLU A 198 -4.78 -19.07 -2.65
N GLN A 199 -3.68 -18.93 -3.38
CA GLN A 199 -3.51 -17.94 -4.44
C GLN A 199 -3.37 -18.69 -5.77
N ALA A 200 -4.35 -18.54 -6.65
CA ALA A 200 -4.25 -19.04 -8.03
C ALA A 200 -3.25 -18.18 -8.80
N TRP A 201 -1.96 -18.48 -8.64
CA TRP A 201 -0.91 -17.92 -9.47
C TRP A 201 -0.97 -18.59 -10.84
N ASP A 202 -1.31 -17.83 -11.89
CA ASP A 202 -0.97 -18.27 -13.21
C ASP A 202 0.54 -18.05 -13.47
N SER A 203 1.08 -18.72 -14.45
CA SER A 203 2.51 -18.64 -14.78
C SER A 203 2.96 -17.22 -15.13
N ALA A 204 2.07 -16.41 -15.70
CA ALA A 204 2.35 -15.03 -16.06
C ALA A 204 2.52 -14.15 -14.82
N ASN A 205 1.63 -14.27 -13.84
CA ASN A 205 1.70 -13.53 -12.58
C ASN A 205 2.96 -13.89 -11.78
N LEU A 206 3.33 -15.16 -11.72
CA LEU A 206 4.57 -15.59 -11.07
C LEU A 206 5.80 -14.98 -11.75
N THR A 207 5.84 -14.98 -13.08
CA THR A 207 6.95 -14.40 -13.86
C THR A 207 7.04 -12.89 -13.62
N VAL A 208 5.91 -12.17 -13.63
CA VAL A 208 5.86 -10.74 -13.34
C VAL A 208 6.38 -10.46 -11.93
N LYS A 209 5.89 -11.19 -10.92
CA LYS A 209 6.32 -11.01 -9.52
C LYS A 209 7.82 -11.24 -9.31
N ALA A 210 8.36 -12.28 -9.93
CA ALA A 210 9.80 -12.54 -9.87
C ALA A 210 10.62 -11.42 -10.52
N GLY A 211 10.17 -10.92 -11.67
CA GLY A 211 10.80 -9.79 -12.36
C GLY A 211 10.72 -8.50 -11.56
N GLU A 212 9.56 -8.20 -10.96
CA GLU A 212 9.38 -7.04 -10.08
C GLU A 212 10.31 -7.08 -8.87
N THR A 213 10.49 -8.24 -8.23
CA THR A 213 11.41 -8.37 -7.08
C THR A 213 12.87 -8.04 -7.46
N VAL A 214 13.30 -8.46 -8.65
CA VAL A 214 14.64 -8.07 -9.17
C VAL A 214 14.74 -6.56 -9.38
N LEU A 215 13.72 -5.94 -9.96
CA LEU A 215 13.69 -4.50 -10.21
C LEU A 215 13.56 -3.69 -8.93
N GLU A 216 12.85 -4.18 -7.91
CA GLU A 216 12.79 -3.60 -6.56
C GLU A 216 14.18 -3.49 -5.94
N GLU A 217 14.93 -4.59 -5.93
CA GLU A 217 16.29 -4.59 -5.41
C GLU A 217 17.21 -3.67 -6.21
N TYR A 218 17.14 -3.74 -7.53
CA TYR A 218 17.90 -2.86 -8.41
C TYR A 218 17.60 -1.39 -8.13
N THR A 219 16.33 -1.04 -7.98
CA THR A 219 15.88 0.33 -7.72
C THR A 219 16.41 0.83 -6.37
N LEU A 220 16.31 0.01 -5.32
CA LEU A 220 16.80 0.37 -3.99
C LEU A 220 18.32 0.50 -3.91
N LEU A 221 19.06 -0.33 -4.63
CA LEU A 221 20.51 -0.40 -4.55
C LEU A 221 21.23 0.56 -5.49
N ASN A 222 20.64 0.80 -6.70
CA ASN A 222 21.36 1.51 -7.76
C ASN A 222 20.68 2.83 -8.20
N ILE A 223 19.37 2.94 -8.06
CA ILE A 223 18.63 4.12 -8.53
C ILE A 223 18.43 5.14 -7.41
N PHE A 224 18.06 4.67 -6.22
CA PHE A 224 17.85 5.58 -5.09
C PHE A 224 19.13 5.89 -4.33
N PRO A 225 19.33 7.17 -3.94
CA PRO A 225 20.25 7.53 -2.88
C PRO A 225 19.89 6.76 -1.59
N ARG A 226 20.90 6.50 -0.78
CA ARG A 226 20.77 5.70 0.43
C ARG A 226 19.70 6.21 1.40
N ASP A 227 19.58 7.53 1.57
CA ASP A 227 18.61 8.15 2.46
C ASP A 227 17.16 7.87 2.06
N ILE A 228 16.85 7.85 0.76
CA ILE A 228 15.53 7.50 0.24
C ILE A 228 15.25 6.00 0.44
N ALA A 229 16.20 5.16 0.07
CA ALA A 229 16.06 3.71 0.22
C ALA A 229 15.91 3.31 1.70
N ASP A 230 16.73 3.85 2.61
CA ASP A 230 16.65 3.59 4.05
C ASP A 230 15.32 4.10 4.65
N SER A 231 14.81 5.23 4.16
CA SER A 231 13.50 5.76 4.59
C SER A 231 12.34 4.86 4.17
N HIS A 232 12.40 4.26 2.98
CA HIS A 232 11.41 3.26 2.56
C HIS A 232 11.52 1.99 3.40
N LEU A 233 12.72 1.43 3.52
CA LEU A 233 12.98 0.17 4.24
C LEU A 233 12.63 0.26 5.73
N SER A 234 12.93 1.41 6.35
CA SER A 234 12.55 1.65 7.75
C SER A 234 11.06 1.90 7.96
N GLY A 235 10.29 2.21 6.91
CA GLY A 235 8.88 2.56 6.98
C GLY A 235 8.61 4.02 7.38
N ALA A 236 9.58 4.90 7.24
CA ALA A 236 9.36 6.35 7.37
C ALA A 236 8.55 6.91 6.19
N ILE A 237 8.76 6.32 5.01
CA ILE A 237 7.95 6.49 3.81
C ILE A 237 7.65 5.13 3.18
N HIS A 238 6.67 5.09 2.28
CA HIS A 238 6.45 3.95 1.40
C HIS A 238 6.47 4.45 -0.05
N ILE A 239 7.22 3.75 -0.91
CA ILE A 239 7.33 4.04 -2.34
C ILE A 239 6.45 3.02 -3.07
N ASP A 240 5.41 3.50 -3.75
CA ASP A 240 4.44 2.64 -4.43
C ASP A 240 5.00 2.06 -5.73
N GLY A 241 4.79 0.76 -5.97
CA GLY A 241 5.18 0.10 -7.20
C GLY A 241 6.69 0.12 -7.44
N LEU A 242 7.46 -0.22 -6.42
CA LEU A 242 8.93 -0.17 -6.43
C LEU A 242 9.54 -1.02 -7.56
N GLY A 243 8.97 -2.21 -7.85
CA GLY A 243 9.39 -3.09 -8.94
C GLY A 243 9.11 -2.54 -10.34
N THR A 244 8.23 -1.55 -10.45
CA THR A 244 7.92 -0.88 -11.71
C THR A 244 8.35 0.59 -11.73
N TRP A 245 9.05 1.05 -10.70
CA TRP A 245 9.36 2.46 -10.47
C TRP A 245 10.02 3.16 -11.64
N ILE A 246 10.97 2.50 -12.27
CA ILE A 246 11.76 3.06 -13.39
C ILE A 246 11.16 2.79 -14.76
N THR A 247 10.13 1.95 -14.85
CA THR A 247 9.63 1.43 -16.14
C THR A 247 8.19 1.81 -16.46
N LYS A 248 7.33 2.10 -15.43
CA LYS A 248 5.90 2.34 -15.65
C LYS A 248 5.40 3.57 -14.87
N PRO A 249 4.50 4.39 -15.46
CA PRO A 249 3.68 5.32 -14.70
C PRO A 249 2.66 4.54 -13.85
N ASN A 250 2.14 5.17 -12.78
CA ASN A 250 1.12 4.53 -11.95
C ASN A 250 -0.24 4.52 -12.63
N GLU A 251 -0.64 5.64 -13.24
CA GLU A 251 -1.99 5.80 -13.78
C GLU A 251 -1.96 6.56 -15.11
N VAL A 252 -2.88 6.19 -15.99
CA VAL A 252 -3.05 6.82 -17.30
C VAL A 252 -4.52 7.18 -17.51
N ASN A 253 -4.76 8.39 -17.99
CA ASN A 253 -6.07 8.85 -18.44
C ASN A 253 -6.08 8.98 -19.96
N HIS A 254 -6.95 8.22 -20.60
CA HIS A 254 -7.04 8.13 -22.04
C HIS A 254 -7.86 9.25 -22.69
N ASP A 255 -7.44 9.64 -23.87
CA ASP A 255 -8.26 10.30 -24.87
C ASP A 255 -8.54 9.32 -26.01
N LEU A 256 -9.72 8.71 -26.00
CA LEU A 256 -10.09 7.74 -27.03
C LEU A 256 -10.15 8.34 -28.41
N ARG A 257 -10.42 9.66 -28.57
CA ARG A 257 -10.47 10.35 -29.86
C ARG A 257 -9.19 10.17 -30.67
N PHE A 258 -8.04 10.18 -30.00
CA PHE A 258 -6.74 9.97 -30.65
C PHE A 258 -6.70 8.67 -31.43
N PHE A 259 -7.22 7.61 -30.86
CA PHE A 259 -7.24 6.29 -31.51
C PHE A 259 -8.42 6.14 -32.46
N LEU A 260 -9.58 6.70 -32.13
CA LEU A 260 -10.75 6.70 -33.01
C LEU A 260 -10.45 7.41 -34.33
N GLN A 261 -9.62 8.46 -34.29
CA GLN A 261 -9.23 9.23 -35.47
C GLN A 261 -8.08 8.58 -36.27
N ASN A 262 -7.07 8.01 -35.58
CA ASN A 262 -5.83 7.57 -36.21
C ASN A 262 -5.68 6.03 -36.30
N GLY A 263 -6.59 5.28 -35.69
CA GLY A 263 -6.43 3.84 -35.51
C GLY A 263 -5.32 3.51 -34.54
N LEU A 264 -4.85 2.26 -34.57
CA LEU A 264 -3.77 1.75 -33.74
C LEU A 264 -2.61 1.27 -34.62
N LYS A 265 -1.59 2.10 -34.76
CA LYS A 265 -0.38 1.82 -35.53
C LYS A 265 0.76 1.53 -34.56
N MET A 266 1.22 0.31 -34.51
CA MET A 266 2.35 -0.12 -33.67
C MET A 266 3.64 -0.06 -34.49
N ASP A 267 4.74 0.35 -33.84
CA ASP A 267 6.07 0.37 -34.48
C ASP A 267 6.67 -1.04 -34.66
N ASN A 268 5.98 -2.07 -34.16
CA ASN A 268 6.38 -3.46 -34.33
C ASN A 268 5.95 -3.99 -35.74
N PRO A 269 6.89 -4.32 -36.64
CA PRO A 269 6.56 -4.75 -37.97
C PRO A 269 5.81 -6.09 -38.03
N MET A 270 5.79 -6.85 -36.94
CA MET A 270 5.07 -8.13 -36.85
C MET A 270 3.60 -7.96 -36.43
N GLN A 271 3.19 -6.76 -36.04
CA GLN A 271 1.81 -6.48 -35.63
C GLN A 271 1.05 -5.78 -36.77
N ALA A 272 -0.15 -6.29 -37.06
CA ALA A 272 -1.04 -5.63 -38.01
C ALA A 272 -1.49 -4.26 -37.44
N GLN A 273 -1.62 -3.28 -38.32
CA GLN A 273 -2.21 -2.02 -37.99
C GLN A 273 -3.73 -2.16 -37.92
N ILE A 274 -4.36 -1.43 -36.99
CA ILE A 274 -5.81 -1.32 -36.86
C ILE A 274 -6.18 0.06 -37.40
N GLU A 275 -6.95 0.08 -38.49
CA GLU A 275 -7.43 1.33 -39.08
C GLU A 275 -8.49 2.00 -38.19
N PRO A 276 -8.80 3.30 -38.42
CA PRO A 276 -9.89 3.99 -37.71
C PRO A 276 -11.21 3.22 -37.85
N PRO A 277 -11.99 3.06 -36.75
CA PRO A 277 -13.17 2.19 -36.72
C PRO A 277 -14.29 2.73 -37.62
N SER A 278 -15.04 1.82 -38.26
CA SER A 278 -16.16 2.13 -39.13
C SER A 278 -17.52 2.16 -38.42
N ASP A 279 -17.64 1.50 -37.27
CA ASP A 279 -18.88 1.28 -36.54
C ASP A 279 -18.61 1.17 -35.02
N PHE A 280 -19.70 1.03 -34.24
CA PHE A 280 -19.64 0.98 -32.77
C PHE A 280 -18.87 -0.23 -32.26
N GLU A 281 -19.01 -1.39 -32.91
CA GLU A 281 -18.37 -2.64 -32.51
C GLU A 281 -16.84 -2.55 -32.69
N SER A 282 -16.40 -2.05 -33.85
CA SER A 282 -14.98 -1.82 -34.13
C SER A 282 -14.38 -0.71 -33.24
N ALA A 283 -15.17 0.31 -32.87
CA ALA A 283 -14.73 1.33 -31.93
C ALA A 283 -14.49 0.77 -30.52
N LEU A 284 -15.37 -0.11 -30.03
CA LEU A 284 -15.16 -0.81 -28.76
C LEU A 284 -13.99 -1.81 -28.83
N ALA A 285 -13.85 -2.53 -29.94
CA ALA A 285 -12.69 -3.41 -30.16
C ALA A 285 -11.36 -2.65 -30.14
N LEU A 286 -11.32 -1.47 -30.74
CA LEU A 286 -10.16 -0.57 -30.69
C LEU A 286 -9.88 -0.10 -29.25
N ALA A 287 -10.91 0.38 -28.52
CA ALA A 287 -10.78 0.81 -27.12
C ALA A 287 -10.30 -0.33 -26.21
N LEU A 288 -10.75 -1.57 -26.45
CA LEU A 288 -10.24 -2.75 -25.75
C LEU A 288 -8.76 -2.98 -26.03
N ASN A 289 -8.32 -2.93 -27.29
CA ASN A 289 -6.91 -3.07 -27.65
C ASN A 289 -6.04 -1.99 -27.00
N VAL A 290 -6.49 -0.74 -27.00
CA VAL A 290 -5.84 0.38 -26.27
C VAL A 290 -5.65 0.02 -24.80
N SER A 291 -6.70 -0.49 -24.16
CA SER A 291 -6.67 -0.88 -22.75
C SER A 291 -5.72 -2.05 -22.48
N LEU A 292 -5.70 -3.06 -23.34
CA LEU A 292 -4.81 -4.23 -23.21
C LEU A 292 -3.33 -3.86 -23.40
N HIS A 293 -3.02 -2.97 -24.32
CA HIS A 293 -1.65 -2.48 -24.49
C HIS A 293 -1.21 -1.61 -23.30
N THR A 294 -2.09 -0.72 -22.85
CA THR A 294 -1.81 0.13 -21.69
C THR A 294 -1.59 -0.67 -20.40
N ASN A 295 -2.35 -1.74 -20.20
CA ASN A 295 -2.22 -2.59 -19.00
C ASN A 295 -0.81 -3.20 -18.84
N LYS A 296 -0.06 -3.36 -19.93
CA LYS A 296 1.33 -3.80 -19.87
C LYS A 296 2.29 -2.69 -19.44
N GLU A 297 1.93 -1.43 -19.64
CA GLU A 297 2.78 -0.25 -19.47
C GLU A 297 2.37 0.67 -18.31
N VAL A 298 1.30 0.35 -17.61
CA VAL A 298 0.84 1.04 -16.38
C VAL A 298 0.97 0.11 -15.19
N SER A 299 1.22 0.66 -13.99
CA SER A 299 1.42 -0.16 -12.79
C SER A 299 0.19 -0.28 -11.90
N ARG A 300 -0.84 0.57 -12.08
CA ARG A 300 -2.06 0.53 -11.26
C ARG A 300 -3.30 0.51 -12.14
N ILE A 301 -3.73 1.66 -12.64
CA ILE A 301 -5.02 1.76 -13.33
C ILE A 301 -4.97 2.70 -14.52
N GLN A 302 -5.83 2.43 -15.48
CA GLN A 302 -6.10 3.30 -16.60
C GLN A 302 -7.56 3.74 -16.60
N THR A 303 -7.84 4.97 -17.00
CA THR A 303 -9.19 5.53 -17.02
C THR A 303 -9.55 5.98 -18.44
N CYS A 304 -10.68 5.53 -18.96
CA CYS A 304 -11.27 6.07 -20.18
C CYS A 304 -12.26 7.18 -19.79
N SER A 305 -11.80 8.43 -19.86
CA SER A 305 -12.64 9.60 -19.59
C SER A 305 -13.51 9.93 -20.79
N TYR A 306 -14.69 10.53 -20.52
CA TYR A 306 -15.68 10.87 -21.57
C TYR A 306 -16.07 9.64 -22.42
N PHE A 307 -16.07 8.46 -21.82
CA PHE A 307 -16.24 7.18 -22.54
C PHE A 307 -17.49 7.17 -23.43
N ASN A 308 -18.65 7.51 -22.87
CA ASN A 308 -19.92 7.57 -23.60
C ASN A 308 -19.96 8.72 -24.61
N VAL A 309 -19.33 9.87 -24.30
CA VAL A 309 -19.33 11.06 -25.18
C VAL A 309 -18.52 10.79 -26.45
N PHE A 310 -17.31 10.24 -26.31
CA PHE A 310 -16.43 10.01 -27.45
C PHE A 310 -16.90 8.84 -28.34
N LEU A 311 -17.68 7.91 -27.81
CA LEU A 311 -18.27 6.81 -28.57
C LEU A 311 -19.66 7.14 -29.15
N ALA A 312 -20.29 8.25 -28.74
CA ALA A 312 -21.63 8.60 -29.17
C ALA A 312 -21.80 8.71 -30.70
N PRO A 313 -20.85 9.29 -31.47
CA PRO A 313 -20.98 9.35 -32.95
C PRO A 313 -21.10 7.98 -33.63
N PHE A 314 -20.55 6.92 -33.04
CA PHE A 314 -20.61 5.55 -33.57
C PHE A 314 -21.91 4.82 -33.21
N ALA A 315 -22.67 5.32 -32.20
CA ALA A 315 -23.93 4.72 -31.78
C ALA A 315 -25.14 5.19 -32.59
N LYS A 316 -24.98 6.23 -33.41
CA LYS A 316 -26.08 6.79 -34.19
C LYS A 316 -26.71 5.77 -35.14
N GLY A 317 -28.01 5.55 -34.97
CA GLY A 317 -28.78 4.61 -35.81
C GLY A 317 -28.57 3.12 -35.46
N VAL A 318 -27.83 2.80 -34.39
CA VAL A 318 -27.62 1.44 -33.93
C VAL A 318 -28.70 1.06 -32.93
N GLU A 319 -29.29 -0.15 -33.06
CA GLU A 319 -30.32 -0.64 -32.14
C GLU A 319 -29.78 -0.80 -30.71
N ALA A 320 -30.58 -0.40 -29.72
CA ALA A 320 -30.21 -0.41 -28.30
C ALA A 320 -29.79 -1.79 -27.77
N SER A 321 -30.44 -2.86 -28.25
CA SER A 321 -30.10 -4.25 -27.92
C SER A 321 -28.69 -4.61 -28.37
N ARG A 322 -28.29 -4.22 -29.57
CA ARG A 322 -26.96 -4.45 -30.13
C ARG A 322 -25.91 -3.61 -29.41
N LEU A 323 -26.19 -2.35 -29.13
CA LEU A 323 -25.30 -1.51 -28.30
C LEU A 323 -25.05 -2.13 -26.93
N LYS A 324 -26.12 -2.60 -26.29
CA LYS A 324 -26.02 -3.21 -24.94
C LYS A 324 -25.17 -4.46 -24.93
N GLU A 325 -25.36 -5.35 -25.91
CA GLU A 325 -24.58 -6.59 -25.99
C GLU A 325 -23.10 -6.31 -26.28
N ASN A 326 -22.78 -5.40 -27.17
CA ASN A 326 -21.40 -5.00 -27.46
C ASN A 326 -20.73 -4.38 -26.23
N LEU A 327 -21.43 -3.50 -25.49
CA LEU A 327 -20.95 -2.93 -24.21
C LEU A 327 -20.73 -4.02 -23.14
N ARG A 328 -21.64 -5.00 -23.07
CA ARG A 328 -21.50 -6.15 -22.16
C ARG A 328 -20.22 -6.94 -22.45
N LEU A 329 -19.99 -7.30 -23.71
CA LEU A 329 -18.79 -8.02 -24.12
C LEU A 329 -17.52 -7.21 -23.84
N PHE A 330 -17.54 -5.91 -24.13
CA PHE A 330 -16.42 -5.01 -23.82
C PHE A 330 -16.09 -4.96 -22.32
N ILE A 331 -17.11 -4.75 -21.49
CA ILE A 331 -16.97 -4.66 -20.02
C ILE A 331 -16.45 -5.99 -19.45
N LEU A 332 -17.00 -7.12 -19.89
CA LEU A 332 -16.55 -8.43 -19.43
C LEU A 332 -15.13 -8.77 -19.87
N ASN A 333 -14.71 -8.34 -21.08
CA ASN A 333 -13.31 -8.49 -21.51
C ASN A 333 -12.37 -7.61 -20.68
N LEU A 334 -12.74 -6.37 -20.38
CA LEU A 334 -11.96 -5.54 -19.46
C LEU A 334 -11.84 -6.18 -18.08
N ASN A 335 -12.95 -6.75 -17.57
CA ASN A 335 -12.94 -7.44 -16.27
C ASN A 335 -11.89 -8.55 -16.20
N GLN A 336 -11.69 -9.29 -17.27
CA GLN A 336 -10.79 -10.44 -17.31
C GLN A 336 -9.32 -10.05 -17.56
N HIS A 337 -9.05 -8.94 -18.23
CA HIS A 337 -7.73 -8.72 -18.84
C HIS A 337 -7.06 -7.41 -18.49
N ALA A 338 -7.78 -6.40 -17.99
CA ALA A 338 -7.20 -5.09 -17.74
C ALA A 338 -7.84 -4.37 -16.55
N GLU A 339 -7.03 -3.93 -15.60
CA GLU A 339 -7.49 -3.02 -14.56
C GLU A 339 -7.77 -1.65 -15.16
N SER A 340 -9.03 -1.21 -15.06
CA SER A 340 -9.49 -0.01 -15.74
C SER A 340 -10.66 0.67 -15.05
N ALA A 341 -10.89 1.93 -15.41
CA ALA A 341 -12.08 2.68 -15.04
C ALA A 341 -12.74 3.30 -16.28
N LEU A 342 -14.07 3.30 -16.29
CA LEU A 342 -14.89 3.96 -17.29
C LEU A 342 -15.56 5.17 -16.65
N ALA A 343 -15.31 6.38 -17.19
CA ALA A 343 -15.94 7.60 -16.69
C ALA A 343 -17.05 8.04 -17.65
N LEU A 344 -18.25 8.14 -17.10
CA LEU A 344 -19.48 8.53 -17.81
C LEU A 344 -19.85 9.98 -17.47
N ASP A 345 -20.20 10.74 -18.48
CA ASP A 345 -20.81 12.04 -18.38
C ASP A 345 -22.31 11.90 -18.67
N LEU A 346 -23.19 12.16 -17.70
CA LEU A 346 -24.65 12.02 -17.86
C LEU A 346 -25.25 13.15 -18.71
N SER A 347 -24.52 14.26 -18.86
CA SER A 347 -24.73 15.34 -19.81
C SER A 347 -23.38 15.72 -20.41
N ILE A 348 -23.35 16.12 -21.69
CA ILE A 348 -22.11 16.50 -22.34
C ILE A 348 -21.58 17.81 -21.73
N PRO A 349 -20.33 17.86 -21.22
CA PRO A 349 -19.75 19.09 -20.68
C PRO A 349 -19.65 20.18 -21.77
N LYS A 350 -19.89 21.43 -21.37
CA LYS A 350 -19.94 22.58 -22.33
C LYS A 350 -18.68 22.72 -23.17
N ALA A 351 -17.51 22.53 -22.55
CA ALA A 351 -16.24 22.62 -23.26
C ALA A 351 -16.04 21.50 -24.29
N THR A 352 -16.67 20.34 -24.10
CA THR A 352 -16.62 19.20 -25.04
C THR A 352 -17.75 19.30 -26.09
N ALA A 353 -18.89 19.86 -25.72
CA ALA A 353 -20.07 19.97 -26.60
C ALA A 353 -19.75 20.65 -27.94
N GLU A 354 -18.94 21.71 -27.90
CA GLU A 354 -18.55 22.50 -29.06
C GLU A 354 -17.37 21.93 -29.86
N LYS A 355 -16.73 20.86 -29.37
CA LYS A 355 -15.60 20.21 -30.06
C LYS A 355 -16.10 19.39 -31.26
N GLU A 356 -15.24 19.27 -32.24
CA GLU A 356 -15.46 18.41 -33.40
C GLU A 356 -15.56 16.94 -32.98
N ALA A 357 -16.64 16.28 -33.38
CA ALA A 357 -16.92 14.90 -33.09
C ALA A 357 -16.23 13.97 -34.09
N VAL A 358 -15.37 13.08 -33.56
CA VAL A 358 -14.71 12.03 -34.33
C VAL A 358 -15.69 10.88 -34.52
N GLY A 359 -16.05 10.59 -35.74
CA GLY A 359 -16.98 9.50 -36.12
C GLY A 359 -16.33 8.42 -36.96
N PRO A 360 -17.15 7.62 -37.65
CA PRO A 360 -16.70 6.50 -38.46
C PRO A 360 -15.56 6.85 -39.43
N LEU A 361 -14.60 5.92 -39.54
CA LEU A 361 -13.39 6.04 -40.35
C LEU A 361 -12.49 7.24 -39.97
N GLY A 362 -12.58 7.71 -38.73
CA GLY A 362 -11.81 8.83 -38.20
C GLY A 362 -12.20 10.19 -38.73
N LYS A 363 -13.34 10.30 -39.41
CA LYS A 363 -13.83 11.53 -40.02
C LYS A 363 -14.58 12.38 -39.02
N ILE A 364 -14.47 13.71 -39.16
CA ILE A 364 -15.29 14.64 -38.39
C ILE A 364 -16.73 14.58 -38.92
N CYS A 365 -17.71 14.39 -38.04
CA CYS A 365 -19.13 14.20 -38.40
C CYS A 365 -20.10 15.18 -37.72
N GLY A 366 -19.62 16.28 -37.18
CA GLY A 366 -20.38 17.32 -36.49
C GLY A 366 -19.70 17.75 -35.20
N LYS A 367 -20.46 18.20 -34.23
CA LYS A 367 -20.02 18.51 -32.87
C LYS A 367 -20.52 17.43 -31.91
N TYR A 368 -19.86 17.27 -30.75
CA TYR A 368 -20.34 16.29 -29.75
C TYR A 368 -21.75 16.64 -29.24
N SER A 369 -22.15 17.91 -29.20
CA SER A 369 -23.54 18.32 -28.87
C SER A 369 -24.60 17.67 -29.77
N ASP A 370 -24.28 17.33 -31.02
CA ASP A 370 -25.20 16.72 -31.99
C ASP A 370 -25.53 15.26 -31.66
N PHE A 371 -24.79 14.66 -30.72
CA PHE A 371 -24.87 13.24 -30.31
C PHE A 371 -25.23 13.06 -28.82
N ALA A 372 -25.95 14.09 -28.24
CA ALA A 372 -26.27 14.06 -26.81
C ALA A 372 -27.18 12.87 -26.44
N ALA A 373 -28.15 12.54 -27.31
CA ALA A 373 -29.06 11.41 -27.08
C ALA A 373 -28.33 10.06 -27.10
N GLU A 374 -27.42 9.84 -28.03
CA GLU A 374 -26.61 8.63 -28.15
C GLU A 374 -25.63 8.51 -26.97
N SER A 375 -25.06 9.63 -26.52
CA SER A 375 -24.19 9.67 -25.34
C SER A 375 -24.93 9.25 -24.08
N GLN A 376 -26.13 9.78 -23.84
CA GLN A 376 -26.99 9.40 -22.72
C GLN A 376 -27.46 7.94 -22.83
N GLN A 377 -27.76 7.46 -24.03
CA GLN A 377 -28.12 6.07 -24.28
C GLN A 377 -26.98 5.14 -23.90
N ILE A 378 -25.74 5.39 -24.33
CA ILE A 378 -24.56 4.59 -23.96
C ILE A 378 -24.38 4.60 -22.44
N ALA A 379 -24.46 5.77 -21.78
CA ALA A 379 -24.33 5.86 -20.33
C ALA A 379 -25.36 5.02 -19.60
N GLY A 380 -26.63 5.07 -20.05
CA GLY A 380 -27.70 4.25 -19.50
C GLY A 380 -27.48 2.76 -19.66
N LEU A 381 -27.06 2.33 -20.84
CA LEU A 381 -26.76 0.92 -21.13
C LEU A 381 -25.55 0.39 -20.35
N VAL A 382 -24.52 1.19 -20.16
CA VAL A 382 -23.38 0.83 -19.29
C VAL A 382 -23.85 0.61 -17.85
N ILE A 383 -24.62 1.52 -17.27
CA ILE A 383 -25.16 1.38 -15.90
C ILE A 383 -26.04 0.11 -15.79
N GLU A 384 -26.87 -0.17 -16.79
CA GLU A 384 -27.69 -1.37 -16.84
C GLU A 384 -26.85 -2.67 -16.88
N VAL A 385 -25.81 -2.70 -17.73
CA VAL A 385 -24.90 -3.86 -17.80
C VAL A 385 -24.21 -4.08 -16.46
N PHE A 386 -23.72 -3.01 -15.80
CA PHE A 386 -23.14 -3.12 -14.46
C PHE A 386 -24.13 -3.67 -13.44
N SER A 387 -25.38 -3.21 -13.47
CA SER A 387 -26.42 -3.71 -12.58
C SER A 387 -26.69 -5.20 -12.79
N GLU A 388 -26.90 -5.61 -14.03
CA GLU A 388 -27.23 -7.01 -14.38
C GLU A 388 -26.07 -7.98 -14.07
N GLU A 389 -24.84 -7.63 -14.44
CA GLU A 389 -23.68 -8.50 -14.17
C GLU A 389 -23.36 -8.55 -12.67
N SER A 390 -23.52 -7.45 -11.93
CA SER A 390 -23.32 -7.44 -10.48
C SER A 390 -24.36 -8.23 -9.70
N GLN A 391 -25.51 -8.55 -10.29
CA GLN A 391 -26.46 -9.50 -9.66
C GLN A 391 -25.94 -10.94 -9.67
N LYS A 392 -25.17 -11.31 -10.70
CA LYS A 392 -24.56 -12.64 -10.84
C LYS A 392 -23.34 -12.75 -9.92
N LYS A 393 -22.37 -11.80 -10.03
CA LYS A 393 -21.17 -11.72 -9.21
C LYS A 393 -20.77 -10.24 -9.07
N PRO A 394 -20.24 -9.79 -7.91
CA PRO A 394 -19.79 -8.41 -7.78
C PRO A 394 -18.82 -8.01 -8.88
N LEU A 395 -19.17 -6.99 -9.67
CA LEU A 395 -18.35 -6.46 -10.76
C LEU A 395 -17.49 -5.30 -10.20
N LEU A 396 -16.25 -5.62 -9.79
CA LEU A 396 -15.34 -4.68 -9.17
C LEU A 396 -14.37 -4.04 -10.18
N ASN A 397 -14.24 -4.64 -11.36
CA ASN A 397 -13.44 -4.15 -12.49
C ASN A 397 -14.22 -4.39 -13.80
N PRO A 398 -14.25 -3.47 -14.76
CA PRO A 398 -13.75 -2.09 -14.63
C PRO A 398 -14.50 -1.31 -13.55
N GLN A 399 -13.85 -0.27 -13.01
CA GLN A 399 -14.49 0.62 -12.04
C GLN A 399 -15.32 1.65 -12.78
N LEU A 400 -16.51 1.96 -12.26
CA LEU A 400 -17.42 2.92 -12.89
C LEU A 400 -17.36 4.26 -12.18
N ILE A 401 -17.11 5.34 -12.94
CA ILE A 401 -17.13 6.73 -12.45
C ILE A 401 -18.29 7.45 -13.15
N VAL A 402 -19.12 8.12 -12.39
CA VAL A 402 -20.24 8.94 -12.91
C VAL A 402 -19.97 10.40 -12.56
N LYS A 403 -19.80 11.24 -13.58
CA LYS A 403 -19.67 12.69 -13.40
C LYS A 403 -21.06 13.30 -13.27
N VAL A 404 -21.25 14.07 -12.21
CA VAL A 404 -22.52 14.70 -11.87
C VAL A 404 -22.39 16.21 -12.00
N SER A 405 -22.99 16.77 -13.05
CA SER A 405 -23.10 18.19 -13.31
C SER A 405 -24.43 18.76 -12.78
N LYS A 406 -24.63 20.06 -12.86
CA LYS A 406 -25.92 20.70 -12.49
C LYS A 406 -27.05 20.22 -13.40
N GLU A 407 -26.75 19.98 -14.66
CA GLU A 407 -27.70 19.51 -15.66
C GLU A 407 -28.32 18.15 -15.27
N CYS A 408 -27.59 17.32 -14.51
CA CYS A 408 -28.10 16.02 -14.02
C CYS A 408 -29.30 16.13 -13.06
N PHE A 409 -29.59 17.31 -12.56
CA PHE A 409 -30.76 17.56 -11.69
C PHE A 409 -31.90 18.32 -12.41
N VAL A 410 -31.67 18.78 -13.62
CA VAL A 410 -32.62 19.59 -14.41
C VAL A 410 -33.12 18.83 -15.64
N ASP A 411 -32.21 18.14 -16.35
CA ASP A 411 -32.57 17.31 -17.51
C ASP A 411 -33.17 15.99 -17.06
N GLU A 412 -34.39 15.68 -17.46
CA GLU A 412 -35.14 14.47 -17.01
C GLU A 412 -34.44 13.16 -17.41
N THR A 413 -33.75 13.12 -18.55
CA THR A 413 -32.99 11.94 -18.98
C THR A 413 -31.76 11.74 -18.10
N ALA A 414 -30.96 12.79 -17.89
CA ALA A 414 -29.79 12.72 -17.03
C ALA A 414 -30.16 12.42 -15.57
N LYS A 415 -31.28 12.96 -15.08
CA LYS A 415 -31.84 12.69 -13.76
C LYS A 415 -32.24 11.21 -13.59
N THR A 416 -32.87 10.65 -14.63
CA THR A 416 -33.20 9.20 -14.64
C THR A 416 -31.94 8.34 -14.62
N LEU A 417 -30.89 8.72 -15.35
CA LEU A 417 -29.60 8.03 -15.34
C LEU A 417 -28.91 8.13 -13.97
N LEU A 418 -28.97 9.30 -13.33
CA LEU A 418 -28.43 9.51 -11.99
C LEU A 418 -29.19 8.66 -10.96
N LEU A 419 -30.52 8.52 -11.09
CA LEU A 419 -31.31 7.63 -10.23
C LEU A 419 -30.88 6.17 -10.39
N LYS A 420 -30.67 5.68 -11.63
CA LYS A 420 -30.17 4.33 -11.90
C LYS A 420 -28.77 4.12 -11.30
N ALA A 421 -27.89 5.11 -11.36
CA ALA A 421 -26.56 5.06 -10.73
C ALA A 421 -26.65 4.98 -9.20
N ASN A 422 -27.57 5.72 -8.58
CA ASN A 422 -27.81 5.63 -7.13
C ASN A 422 -28.50 4.32 -6.73
N GLN A 423 -29.33 3.71 -7.58
CA GLN A 423 -29.85 2.38 -7.36
C GLN A 423 -28.71 1.34 -7.33
N LEU A 424 -27.79 1.40 -8.29
CA LEU A 424 -26.60 0.54 -8.30
C LEU A 424 -25.76 0.74 -7.02
N SER A 425 -25.66 1.97 -6.51
CA SER A 425 -25.00 2.27 -5.23
C SER A 425 -25.74 1.64 -4.04
N ALA A 426 -27.05 1.74 -4.00
CA ALA A 426 -27.89 1.15 -2.96
C ALA A 426 -27.74 -0.37 -2.91
N GLU A 427 -27.62 -1.02 -4.05
CA GLU A 427 -27.57 -2.48 -4.15
C GLU A 427 -26.14 -3.05 -4.01
N LYS A 428 -25.15 -2.42 -4.65
CA LYS A 428 -23.81 -3.01 -4.85
C LYS A 428 -22.64 -2.13 -4.39
N GLY A 429 -22.91 -0.92 -3.91
CA GLY A 429 -21.85 0.00 -3.50
C GLY A 429 -21.01 0.55 -4.66
N ALA A 430 -21.55 0.65 -5.86
CA ALA A 430 -20.95 1.25 -7.05
C ALA A 430 -21.96 2.21 -7.69
N PRO A 431 -21.57 3.24 -8.41
CA PRO A 431 -20.25 3.70 -8.88
C PRO A 431 -19.53 4.67 -7.92
N TYR A 432 -18.44 5.27 -8.40
CA TYR A 432 -17.85 6.50 -7.88
C TYR A 432 -18.60 7.70 -8.47
N PHE A 433 -18.80 8.76 -7.68
CA PHE A 433 -19.39 10.01 -8.10
C PHE A 433 -18.34 11.13 -8.12
N ALA A 434 -18.23 11.83 -9.25
CA ALA A 434 -17.35 12.97 -9.41
C ALA A 434 -18.17 14.25 -9.53
N ASN A 435 -17.91 15.24 -8.67
CA ASN A 435 -18.59 16.53 -8.69
C ASN A 435 -18.09 17.40 -9.84
N ALA A 436 -18.91 17.56 -10.87
CA ALA A 436 -18.71 18.42 -12.03
C ALA A 436 -19.68 19.61 -12.07
N ALA A 437 -20.32 19.95 -10.95
CA ALA A 437 -21.35 20.99 -10.90
C ALA A 437 -20.80 22.42 -10.90
N GLN A 438 -19.48 22.61 -10.70
CA GLN A 438 -18.84 23.93 -10.72
C GLN A 438 -18.06 24.12 -12.03
N LYS A 439 -17.93 25.38 -12.48
CA LYS A 439 -17.18 25.73 -13.67
C LYS A 439 -15.72 25.25 -13.61
N GLU A 440 -15.11 25.28 -12.41
CA GLU A 440 -13.75 24.87 -12.15
C GLU A 440 -13.58 23.35 -12.16
N THR A 441 -14.65 22.58 -11.91
CA THR A 441 -14.64 21.12 -11.85
C THR A 441 -15.26 20.44 -13.06
N GLU A 442 -15.93 21.17 -13.95
CA GLU A 442 -16.63 20.61 -15.13
C GLU A 442 -15.72 19.73 -15.99
N ASN A 443 -14.48 20.20 -16.26
CA ASN A 443 -13.50 19.48 -17.08
C ASN A 443 -12.46 18.73 -16.23
N THR A 444 -12.69 18.59 -14.93
CA THR A 444 -11.86 17.80 -14.06
C THR A 444 -12.04 16.31 -14.34
N VAL A 445 -10.95 15.60 -14.35
CA VAL A 445 -10.93 14.16 -14.52
C VAL A 445 -10.40 13.50 -13.23
N TYR A 446 -11.04 12.42 -12.85
CA TYR A 446 -10.64 11.60 -11.72
C TYR A 446 -10.28 10.20 -12.19
N SER A 447 -9.23 9.63 -11.62
CA SER A 447 -9.09 8.18 -11.62
C SER A 447 -9.89 7.59 -10.46
N SER A 448 -10.20 6.32 -10.52
CA SER A 448 -10.93 5.64 -9.45
C SER A 448 -10.13 5.52 -8.13
N THR A 449 -8.83 5.74 -8.16
CA THR A 449 -8.00 5.88 -6.95
C THR A 449 -8.21 7.21 -6.23
N GLY A 450 -8.91 8.16 -6.86
CA GLY A 450 -9.14 9.50 -6.36
C GLY A 450 -8.14 10.54 -6.85
N VAL A 451 -7.16 10.18 -7.68
CA VAL A 451 -6.25 11.16 -8.29
C VAL A 451 -7.02 12.09 -9.21
N LYS A 452 -6.80 13.40 -9.05
CA LYS A 452 -7.49 14.49 -9.74
C LYS A 452 -6.54 15.16 -10.74
N LEU A 453 -7.03 15.37 -11.95
CA LEU A 453 -6.37 16.13 -13.01
C LEU A 453 -7.22 17.33 -13.39
N THR A 454 -6.63 18.51 -13.38
CA THR A 454 -7.28 19.80 -13.69
C THR A 454 -6.44 20.60 -14.69
N SER A 455 -7.00 21.67 -15.23
CA SER A 455 -6.31 22.59 -16.15
C SER A 455 -5.37 23.57 -15.44
N ASP A 456 -4.51 23.08 -14.55
CA ASP A 456 -3.69 23.89 -13.65
C ASP A 456 -2.23 24.11 -14.09
N LEU A 457 -1.82 23.50 -15.18
CA LEU A 457 -0.44 23.60 -15.69
C LEU A 457 -0.35 24.55 -16.89
N THR A 458 -1.08 24.26 -17.97
CA THR A 458 -1.09 25.05 -19.21
C THR A 458 -2.32 25.94 -19.31
N GLY A 459 -3.38 25.63 -18.58
CA GLY A 459 -4.70 26.27 -18.68
C GLY A 459 -5.61 25.65 -19.74
N ASP A 460 -5.06 24.77 -20.61
CA ASP A 460 -5.84 23.98 -21.56
C ASP A 460 -6.21 22.64 -20.92
N TRP A 461 -7.52 22.41 -20.73
CA TRP A 461 -8.01 21.21 -20.05
C TRP A 461 -7.69 19.91 -20.82
N GLU A 462 -7.72 19.93 -22.16
CA GLU A 462 -7.39 18.72 -22.94
C GLU A 462 -5.92 18.33 -22.79
N THR A 463 -5.03 19.32 -22.85
CA THR A 463 -3.60 19.10 -22.65
C THR A 463 -3.27 18.65 -21.24
N ASP A 464 -3.99 19.18 -20.26
CA ASP A 464 -3.68 18.98 -18.85
C ASP A 464 -4.35 17.75 -18.23
N THR A 465 -5.48 17.27 -18.79
CA THR A 465 -6.25 16.17 -18.19
C THR A 465 -6.31 14.91 -19.04
N LEU A 466 -6.19 15.00 -20.36
CA LEU A 466 -6.24 13.87 -21.28
C LEU A 466 -4.84 13.49 -21.76
N ARG A 467 -4.63 12.20 -22.05
CA ARG A 467 -3.31 11.66 -22.44
C ARG A 467 -2.22 11.96 -21.39
N THR A 468 -2.63 12.05 -20.13
CA THR A 468 -1.79 12.29 -18.95
C THR A 468 -2.17 11.30 -17.85
N GLY A 469 -1.70 11.50 -16.62
CA GLY A 469 -2.09 10.64 -15.49
C GLY A 469 -1.30 10.94 -14.23
N CYS A 470 -0.96 9.90 -13.50
CA CYS A 470 -0.09 9.96 -12.34
C CYS A 470 1.19 9.17 -12.58
N LEU A 471 2.35 9.83 -12.54
CA LEU A 471 3.64 9.15 -12.72
C LEU A 471 3.95 8.21 -11.56
N GLY A 472 3.66 8.63 -10.33
CA GLY A 472 3.98 7.85 -9.15
C GLY A 472 3.45 8.46 -7.86
N SER A 473 3.43 7.63 -6.83
CA SER A 473 3.02 8.00 -5.49
C SER A 473 4.07 7.58 -4.46
N VAL A 474 4.29 8.43 -3.46
CA VAL A 474 5.10 8.13 -2.27
C VAL A 474 4.25 8.48 -1.05
N THR A 475 4.11 7.53 -0.14
CA THR A 475 3.31 7.69 1.07
C THR A 475 4.19 8.02 2.27
N ILE A 476 3.89 9.11 2.98
CA ILE A 476 4.56 9.50 4.22
C ILE A 476 3.84 8.87 5.41
N ASN A 477 4.59 8.25 6.31
CA ASN A 477 4.10 7.69 7.56
C ASN A 477 4.01 8.79 8.63
N LEU A 478 2.86 9.46 8.72
CA LEU A 478 2.65 10.52 9.71
C LEU A 478 2.61 10.03 11.16
N PRO A 479 1.94 8.90 11.52
CA PRO A 479 1.93 8.39 12.88
C PRO A 479 3.32 8.13 13.46
N ARG A 480 4.24 7.61 12.64
CA ARG A 480 5.63 7.40 13.06
C ARG A 480 6.30 8.70 13.50
N ILE A 481 6.03 9.81 12.81
CA ILE A 481 6.63 11.10 13.15
C ILE A 481 6.21 11.52 14.56
N VAL A 482 4.96 11.27 14.96
CA VAL A 482 4.50 11.54 16.33
C VAL A 482 5.26 10.71 17.36
N LEU A 483 5.52 9.43 17.04
CA LEU A 483 6.26 8.53 17.93
C LEU A 483 7.74 8.94 18.05
N GLU A 484 8.36 9.41 16.96
CA GLU A 484 9.77 9.85 16.91
C GLU A 484 9.97 11.23 17.57
N CYS A 485 8.96 12.10 17.53
CA CYS A 485 9.03 13.46 18.07
C CYS A 485 8.55 13.59 19.52
N GLU A 486 8.02 12.52 20.13
CA GLU A 486 7.49 12.52 21.50
C GLU A 486 6.48 13.66 21.76
N LYS A 487 5.68 13.98 20.74
CA LYS A 487 4.68 15.06 20.72
C LYS A 487 5.23 16.49 20.78
N ASP A 488 6.52 16.68 20.50
CA ASP A 488 7.05 18.03 20.27
C ASP A 488 6.57 18.56 18.92
N LYS A 489 5.77 19.62 18.94
CA LYS A 489 5.13 20.19 17.77
C LYS A 489 6.13 20.78 16.77
N ASN A 490 7.18 21.47 17.24
CA ASN A 490 8.19 22.06 16.36
C ASN A 490 8.98 20.98 15.65
N LYS A 491 9.41 19.98 16.40
CA LYS A 491 10.14 18.81 15.87
C LYS A 491 9.26 18.02 14.88
N PHE A 492 7.94 17.87 15.16
CA PHE A 492 7.00 17.23 14.27
C PHE A 492 7.00 17.89 12.88
N PHE A 493 6.82 19.20 12.79
CA PHE A 493 6.79 19.90 11.50
C PHE A 493 8.14 19.93 10.78
N VAL A 494 9.26 19.94 11.51
CA VAL A 494 10.59 19.79 10.91
C VAL A 494 10.72 18.44 10.22
N VAL A 495 10.35 17.34 10.90
CA VAL A 495 10.43 15.99 10.34
C VAL A 495 9.42 15.78 9.20
N VAL A 496 8.20 16.32 9.30
CA VAL A 496 7.22 16.30 8.19
C VAL A 496 7.84 16.93 6.93
N ARG A 497 8.50 18.07 7.07
CA ARG A 497 9.17 18.74 5.96
C ARG A 497 10.29 17.88 5.36
N GLU A 498 11.14 17.28 6.18
CA GLU A 498 12.20 16.39 5.71
C GLU A 498 11.66 15.19 4.94
N ARG A 499 10.59 14.53 5.45
CA ARG A 499 9.94 13.40 4.77
C ARG A 499 9.28 13.84 3.46
N PHE A 500 8.69 15.03 3.44
CA PHE A 500 8.10 15.59 2.23
C PHE A 500 9.14 15.86 1.15
N GLU A 501 10.33 16.38 1.52
CA GLU A 501 11.42 16.60 0.57
C GLU A 501 12.01 15.27 0.05
N LEU A 502 12.14 14.25 0.89
CA LEU A 502 12.55 12.90 0.48
C LEU A 502 11.57 12.31 -0.54
N ALA A 503 10.27 12.41 -0.28
CA ALA A 503 9.21 11.95 -1.19
C ALA A 503 9.26 12.69 -2.53
N ALA A 504 9.44 14.01 -2.51
CA ALA A 504 9.55 14.83 -3.72
C ALA A 504 10.80 14.46 -4.55
N ARG A 505 11.94 14.17 -3.90
CA ARG A 505 13.17 13.71 -4.56
C ARG A 505 12.98 12.35 -5.22
N ALA A 506 12.34 11.40 -4.52
CA ALA A 506 12.04 10.08 -5.08
C ALA A 506 11.17 10.19 -6.34
N LEU A 507 10.13 11.02 -6.30
CA LEU A 507 9.24 11.29 -7.45
C LEU A 507 9.97 12.02 -8.59
N GLY A 508 10.93 12.88 -8.28
CA GLY A 508 11.81 13.51 -9.27
C GLY A 508 12.69 12.47 -9.99
N ILE A 509 13.23 11.51 -9.25
CA ILE A 509 14.00 10.38 -9.80
C ILE A 509 13.14 9.54 -10.72
N LYS A 510 11.89 9.20 -10.32
CA LYS A 510 10.94 8.48 -11.20
C LYS A 510 10.69 9.21 -12.50
N SER A 511 10.40 10.51 -12.43
CA SER A 511 10.17 11.32 -13.63
C SER A 511 11.38 11.29 -14.57
N SER A 512 12.60 11.40 -14.04
CA SER A 512 13.84 11.32 -14.82
C SER A 512 14.06 9.93 -15.42
N ALA A 513 13.79 8.87 -14.65
CA ALA A 513 13.91 7.48 -15.12
C ALA A 513 12.95 7.19 -16.26
N LEU A 514 11.67 7.59 -16.16
CA LEU A 514 10.69 7.42 -17.21
C LEU A 514 11.04 8.19 -18.49
N LYS A 515 11.67 9.36 -18.39
CA LYS A 515 12.19 10.09 -19.56
C LYS A 515 13.37 9.36 -20.21
N GLN A 516 14.26 8.81 -19.38
CA GLN A 516 15.47 8.14 -19.86
C GLN A 516 15.17 6.76 -20.46
N PHE A 517 14.38 5.95 -19.78
CA PHE A 517 14.11 4.54 -20.12
C PHE A 517 12.79 4.34 -20.86
N GLY A 518 11.88 5.32 -20.81
CA GLY A 518 10.51 5.18 -21.30
C GLY A 518 10.40 4.83 -22.78
N ARG A 519 11.30 5.33 -23.64
CA ARG A 519 11.30 4.97 -25.07
C ARG A 519 11.36 3.45 -25.31
N ASN A 520 12.05 2.73 -24.43
CA ASN A 520 12.20 1.29 -24.51
C ASN A 520 11.15 0.53 -23.70
N SER A 521 10.71 1.09 -22.56
CA SER A 521 9.78 0.43 -21.63
C SER A 521 8.31 0.73 -21.89
N LEU A 522 8.00 1.82 -22.60
CA LEU A 522 6.65 2.33 -22.87
C LEU A 522 6.42 2.55 -24.38
N PRO A 523 6.66 1.54 -25.24
CA PRO A 523 6.54 1.71 -26.69
C PRO A 523 5.13 2.07 -27.15
N PHE A 524 4.09 1.69 -26.39
CA PHE A 524 2.72 2.06 -26.67
C PHE A 524 2.40 3.48 -26.18
N LEU A 525 2.69 3.80 -24.93
CA LEU A 525 2.35 5.11 -24.33
C LEU A 525 3.19 6.25 -24.92
N LEU A 526 4.48 6.03 -25.21
CA LEU A 526 5.36 7.05 -25.76
C LEU A 526 5.49 6.99 -27.28
N ARG A 527 4.51 6.40 -27.95
CA ARG A 527 4.41 6.40 -29.42
C ARG A 527 4.27 7.82 -29.96
N ASN A 528 4.89 8.06 -31.09
CA ASN A 528 4.68 9.28 -31.86
C ASN A 528 3.53 9.09 -32.86
N GLY A 529 2.52 9.94 -32.76
CA GLY A 529 1.47 10.04 -33.78
C GLY A 529 1.48 11.47 -34.33
N SER A 530 1.74 11.62 -35.63
CA SER A 530 1.69 12.94 -36.31
C SER A 530 2.56 14.02 -35.64
N GLY A 531 3.70 13.65 -35.05
CA GLY A 531 4.62 14.57 -34.40
C GLY A 531 4.35 14.88 -32.91
N ASP A 532 3.30 14.31 -32.31
CA ASP A 532 2.98 14.42 -30.90
C ASP A 532 3.02 13.06 -30.19
N VAL A 533 3.63 13.01 -29.00
CA VAL A 533 3.70 11.81 -28.18
C VAL A 533 2.36 11.57 -27.50
N TYR A 534 1.86 10.32 -27.53
CA TYR A 534 0.54 10.06 -26.97
C TYR A 534 0.46 10.39 -25.46
N PHE A 535 1.30 9.81 -24.63
CA PHE A 535 1.27 10.07 -23.19
C PHE A 535 2.20 11.21 -22.80
N ARG A 536 1.60 12.27 -22.22
CA ARG A 536 2.30 13.50 -21.85
C ARG A 536 2.91 13.40 -20.45
N LEU A 537 4.10 12.85 -20.34
CA LEU A 537 4.83 12.68 -19.06
C LEU A 537 4.95 14.01 -18.29
N GLU A 538 5.23 15.12 -18.97
CA GLU A 538 5.43 16.43 -18.35
C GLU A 538 4.17 17.00 -17.70
N ASN A 539 2.99 16.67 -18.27
CA ASN A 539 1.70 17.11 -17.78
C ASN A 539 1.12 16.16 -16.71
N SER A 540 1.80 15.05 -16.44
CA SER A 540 1.31 14.06 -15.47
C SER A 540 1.59 14.49 -14.02
N SER A 541 0.70 14.14 -13.11
CA SER A 541 0.82 14.44 -11.68
C SER A 541 1.80 13.52 -10.96
N ARG A 542 2.25 13.94 -9.79
CA ARG A 542 3.06 13.17 -8.84
C ARG A 542 2.47 13.34 -7.45
N ILE A 543 2.26 12.26 -6.76
CA ILE A 543 1.47 12.23 -5.54
C ILE A 543 2.36 11.98 -4.32
N ILE A 544 2.22 12.83 -3.29
CA ILE A 544 2.74 12.58 -1.94
C ILE A 544 1.56 12.28 -1.04
N ASN A 545 1.34 11.01 -0.76
CA ASN A 545 0.22 10.56 0.06
C ASN A 545 0.56 10.64 1.55
N LEU A 546 -0.42 10.98 2.39
CA LEU A 546 -0.27 11.12 3.84
C LEU A 546 -1.07 9.99 4.52
N ALA A 547 -0.37 8.94 4.95
CA ALA A 547 -1.01 7.84 5.67
C ALA A 547 -1.16 8.14 7.16
N GLY A 548 -2.25 7.64 7.75
CA GLY A 548 -2.50 7.72 9.17
C GLY A 548 -2.78 9.14 9.68
N PHE A 549 -3.42 9.96 8.86
CA PHE A 549 -3.72 11.35 9.24
C PHE A 549 -4.61 11.42 10.49
N ARG A 550 -5.64 10.57 10.56
CA ARG A 550 -6.50 10.46 11.74
C ARG A 550 -5.71 9.98 12.95
N GLU A 551 -4.97 8.88 12.83
CA GLU A 551 -4.15 8.29 13.89
C GLU A 551 -3.09 9.28 14.39
N THR A 552 -2.54 10.11 13.50
CA THR A 552 -1.60 11.18 13.84
C THR A 552 -2.24 12.24 14.74
N VAL A 553 -3.42 12.75 14.34
CA VAL A 553 -4.16 13.73 15.11
C VAL A 553 -4.51 13.17 16.50
N GLU A 554 -5.05 11.96 16.54
CA GLU A 554 -5.44 11.28 17.78
C GLU A 554 -4.23 10.96 18.68
N ALA A 555 -3.11 10.53 18.12
CA ALA A 555 -1.90 10.26 18.88
C ALA A 555 -1.25 11.53 19.42
N PHE A 556 -1.28 12.63 18.67
CA PHE A 556 -0.66 13.90 19.06
C PHE A 556 -1.50 14.63 20.10
N THR A 557 -2.80 14.83 19.83
CA THR A 557 -3.72 15.62 20.66
C THR A 557 -4.36 14.81 21.78
N GLY A 558 -4.45 13.49 21.66
CA GLY A 558 -5.24 12.63 22.55
C GLY A 558 -6.75 12.72 22.32
N LYS A 559 -7.20 13.47 21.30
CA LYS A 559 -8.62 13.73 20.97
C LYS A 559 -8.97 13.21 19.59
N SER A 560 -10.26 12.94 19.33
CA SER A 560 -10.75 12.58 18.00
C SER A 560 -10.45 13.68 16.98
N ILE A 561 -10.20 13.30 15.73
CA ILE A 561 -10.04 14.23 14.59
C ILE A 561 -11.29 15.12 14.40
N ASN A 562 -12.47 14.66 14.80
CA ASN A 562 -13.72 15.41 14.71
C ASN A 562 -13.92 16.39 15.89
N SER A 563 -13.07 16.37 16.92
CA SER A 563 -13.08 17.36 18.00
C SER A 563 -12.54 18.70 17.50
N GLU A 564 -12.84 19.77 18.22
CA GLU A 564 -12.35 21.12 17.87
C GLU A 564 -10.82 21.17 17.85
N GLU A 565 -10.15 20.63 18.88
CA GLU A 565 -8.69 20.56 18.99
C GLU A 565 -8.09 19.69 17.89
N GLY A 566 -8.72 18.52 17.59
CA GLY A 566 -8.30 17.64 16.53
C GLY A 566 -8.40 18.32 15.16
N ARG A 567 -9.51 19.00 14.88
CA ARG A 567 -9.68 19.77 13.64
C ARG A 567 -8.68 20.91 13.51
N ALA A 568 -8.37 21.60 14.60
CA ALA A 568 -7.40 22.69 14.60
C ALA A 568 -5.99 22.19 14.28
N PHE A 569 -5.52 21.13 14.94
CA PHE A 569 -4.21 20.53 14.66
C PHE A 569 -4.13 19.93 13.25
N GLY A 570 -5.21 19.26 12.80
CA GLY A 570 -5.31 18.74 11.44
C GLY A 570 -5.21 19.83 10.38
N ALA A 571 -5.94 20.93 10.54
CA ALA A 571 -5.91 22.08 9.64
C ALA A 571 -4.51 22.74 9.59
N GLU A 572 -3.85 22.91 10.73
CA GLU A 572 -2.49 23.45 10.82
C GLU A 572 -1.48 22.53 10.10
N THR A 573 -1.62 21.20 10.27
CA THR A 573 -0.77 20.22 9.59
C THR A 573 -0.93 20.35 8.08
N ILE A 574 -2.17 20.43 7.57
CA ILE A 574 -2.45 20.61 6.13
C ILE A 574 -1.86 21.92 5.62
N GLN A 575 -2.09 23.05 6.30
CA GLN A 575 -1.53 24.35 5.88
C GLN A 575 -0.02 24.32 5.82
N THR A 576 0.62 23.66 6.78
CA THR A 576 2.09 23.51 6.82
C THR A 576 2.58 22.70 5.63
N VAL A 577 1.94 21.56 5.33
CA VAL A 577 2.27 20.72 4.17
C VAL A 577 2.08 21.49 2.85
N LEU A 578 1.02 22.25 2.71
CA LEU A 578 0.76 23.08 1.52
C LEU A 578 1.80 24.19 1.36
N SER A 579 2.27 24.80 2.46
CA SER A 579 3.36 25.76 2.43
C SER A 579 4.67 25.13 1.94
N PHE A 580 4.93 23.87 2.32
CA PHE A 580 6.09 23.12 1.84
C PHE A 580 5.94 22.79 0.35
N LYS A 581 4.76 22.37 -0.11
CA LYS A 581 4.47 22.16 -1.54
C LYS A 581 4.87 23.37 -2.37
N GLN A 582 4.47 24.58 -1.97
CA GLN A 582 4.78 25.81 -2.71
C GLN A 582 6.28 26.05 -2.83
N LYS A 583 7.03 25.84 -1.73
CA LYS A 583 8.51 26.02 -1.71
C LYS A 583 9.21 24.96 -2.56
N ILE A 584 8.81 23.70 -2.43
CA ILE A 584 9.44 22.56 -3.11
C ILE A 584 9.00 22.46 -4.56
N GLY A 585 7.78 22.88 -4.91
CA GLY A 585 7.24 22.88 -6.26
C GLY A 585 8.06 23.70 -7.26
N ARG A 586 8.79 24.73 -6.79
CA ARG A 586 9.75 25.48 -7.61
C ARG A 586 10.94 24.63 -8.05
N LYS A 587 11.38 23.67 -7.20
CA LYS A 587 12.53 22.79 -7.45
C LYS A 587 12.16 21.52 -8.20
N TYR A 588 11.02 20.90 -7.86
CA TYR A 588 10.63 19.58 -8.36
C TYR A 588 9.45 19.60 -9.34
N GLY A 589 8.91 20.77 -9.68
CA GLY A 589 7.83 20.96 -10.65
C GLY A 589 6.45 21.18 -10.02
N LYS A 590 5.55 21.82 -10.78
CA LYS A 590 4.27 22.32 -10.28
C LYS A 590 3.27 21.21 -9.90
N ARG A 591 3.22 20.11 -10.64
CA ARG A 591 2.24 19.02 -10.44
C ARG A 591 2.70 17.98 -9.41
N LEU A 592 3.16 18.45 -8.26
CA LEU A 592 3.46 17.66 -7.08
C LEU A 592 2.39 17.94 -6.02
N TYR A 593 1.55 16.97 -5.70
CA TYR A 593 0.40 17.18 -4.84
C TYR A 593 0.46 16.35 -3.57
N PRO A 594 0.37 16.96 -2.38
CA PRO A 594 0.03 16.24 -1.16
C PRO A 594 -1.46 15.86 -1.19
N VAL A 595 -1.76 14.63 -0.78
CA VAL A 595 -3.11 14.07 -0.78
C VAL A 595 -3.33 13.12 0.39
N ILE A 596 -4.58 12.75 0.63
CA ILE A 596 -4.99 11.63 1.49
C ILE A 596 -5.82 10.71 0.62
N LEU A 597 -5.17 9.70 0.03
CA LEU A 597 -5.79 8.74 -0.89
C LEU A 597 -5.59 7.30 -0.41
N GLY A 598 -6.55 6.44 -0.73
CA GLY A 598 -6.51 5.03 -0.39
C GLY A 598 -5.28 4.32 -0.96
N ASN A 599 -4.51 3.69 -0.09
CA ASN A 599 -3.39 2.83 -0.43
C ASN A 599 -3.26 1.73 0.62
N GLY A 600 -3.94 0.61 0.37
CA GLY A 600 -4.00 -0.50 1.33
C GLY A 600 -2.64 -1.14 1.61
N GLU A 601 -1.77 -1.25 0.60
CA GLU A 601 -0.42 -1.83 0.76
C GLU A 601 0.45 -0.96 1.68
N ALA A 602 0.57 0.33 1.38
CA ALA A 602 1.30 1.28 2.22
C ALA A 602 0.74 1.31 3.64
N SER A 603 -0.58 1.37 3.75
CA SER A 603 -1.34 1.47 5.00
C SER A 603 -1.03 0.32 5.95
N GLN A 604 -1.13 -0.92 5.48
CA GLN A 604 -0.85 -2.12 6.25
C GLN A 604 0.64 -2.27 6.58
N ARG A 605 1.50 -2.13 5.57
CA ARG A 605 2.94 -2.25 5.75
C ARG A 605 3.48 -1.26 6.78
N LEU A 606 3.09 0.01 6.71
CA LEU A 606 3.58 1.04 7.61
C LEU A 606 3.10 0.82 9.04
N ALA A 607 1.83 0.44 9.25
CA ALA A 607 1.30 0.14 10.56
C ALA A 607 2.00 -1.08 11.19
N GLN A 608 2.23 -2.14 10.42
CA GLN A 608 2.94 -3.33 10.90
C GLN A 608 4.38 -3.00 11.32
N LEU A 609 5.13 -2.27 10.49
CA LEU A 609 6.51 -1.88 10.82
C LEU A 609 6.60 -1.00 12.07
N ASP A 610 5.59 -0.16 12.33
CA ASP A 610 5.56 0.65 13.54
C ASP A 610 5.24 -0.18 14.78
N ILE A 611 4.31 -1.13 14.67
CA ILE A 611 4.00 -2.05 15.76
C ILE A 611 5.23 -2.90 16.11
N ASP A 612 5.95 -3.41 15.12
CA ASP A 612 7.16 -4.22 15.32
C ASP A 612 8.28 -3.39 15.99
N ARG A 613 8.39 -2.12 15.65
CA ARG A 613 9.44 -1.23 16.18
C ARG A 613 9.11 -0.64 17.55
N PHE A 614 7.89 -0.17 17.77
CA PHE A 614 7.52 0.61 18.97
C PHE A 614 6.63 -0.17 19.94
N GLY A 615 6.09 -1.30 19.52
CA GLY A 615 5.16 -2.13 20.27
C GLY A 615 3.69 -1.67 20.10
N VAL A 616 2.79 -2.65 20.12
CA VAL A 616 1.34 -2.46 19.89
C VAL A 616 0.69 -1.46 20.84
N ALA A 617 1.18 -1.34 22.06
CA ALA A 617 0.62 -0.42 23.08
C ALA A 617 0.87 1.06 22.79
N LYS A 618 1.92 1.39 22.01
CA LYS A 618 2.29 2.77 21.71
C LYS A 618 1.75 3.25 20.37
N VAL A 619 1.44 2.34 19.46
CA VAL A 619 1.01 2.65 18.10
C VAL A 619 -0.51 2.78 18.04
N LYS A 620 -1.00 3.92 17.57
CA LYS A 620 -2.41 4.09 17.20
C LYS A 620 -2.60 3.60 15.78
N PHE A 621 -3.47 2.63 15.58
CA PHE A 621 -3.78 2.05 14.27
C PHE A 621 -5.26 1.68 14.19
N SER A 622 -5.71 1.40 12.99
CA SER A 622 -7.05 0.90 12.65
C SER A 622 -6.98 -0.59 12.34
N GLY A 623 -8.13 -1.25 12.32
CA GLY A 623 -8.21 -2.70 12.09
C GLY A 623 -7.95 -3.51 13.35
N THR A 624 -7.52 -4.76 13.17
CA THR A 624 -7.21 -5.70 14.25
C THR A 624 -5.70 -5.81 14.44
N ARG A 625 -5.28 -6.42 15.56
CA ARG A 625 -3.85 -6.67 15.83
C ARG A 625 -3.20 -7.56 14.76
N GLU A 626 -3.96 -8.45 14.13
CA GLU A 626 -3.49 -9.37 13.09
C GLU A 626 -3.44 -8.70 11.72
N LYS A 627 -4.31 -7.69 11.51
CA LYS A 627 -4.39 -6.92 10.27
C LYS A 627 -4.48 -5.42 10.59
N PRO A 628 -3.39 -4.83 11.13
CA PRO A 628 -3.35 -3.41 11.44
C PRO A 628 -3.17 -2.61 10.14
N TYR A 629 -3.76 -1.41 10.11
CA TYR A 629 -3.55 -0.47 9.01
C TYR A 629 -3.66 0.98 9.50
N TYR A 630 -3.11 1.91 8.75
CA TYR A 630 -3.32 3.34 8.92
C TYR A 630 -4.40 3.85 7.98
N SER A 631 -5.26 4.73 8.44
CA SER A 631 -6.30 5.31 7.58
C SER A 631 -5.69 6.15 6.45
N THR A 632 -6.14 5.91 5.22
CA THR A 632 -5.67 6.59 4.00
C THR A 632 -6.82 7.17 3.18
N ALA A 633 -8.06 7.01 3.63
CA ALA A 633 -9.24 7.61 3.02
C ALA A 633 -10.15 8.18 4.11
N ARG A 634 -10.92 9.20 3.75
CA ARG A 634 -11.95 9.74 4.64
C ARG A 634 -13.19 8.86 4.58
N ARG A 635 -13.70 8.46 5.74
CA ARG A 635 -14.91 7.63 5.86
C ARG A 635 -16.01 8.41 6.56
N PHE A 636 -17.22 8.28 6.02
CA PHE A 636 -18.42 8.92 6.51
C PHE A 636 -19.46 7.87 6.85
N GLN A 637 -20.22 8.11 7.92
CA GLN A 637 -21.36 7.29 8.32
C GLN A 637 -22.66 7.98 7.92
N VAL A 638 -23.55 7.26 7.28
CA VAL A 638 -24.92 7.74 6.98
C VAL A 638 -25.76 7.67 8.24
N LYS A 639 -26.55 8.72 8.49
CA LYS A 639 -27.56 8.76 9.53
C LYS A 639 -28.94 9.04 8.93
N ASN A 640 -29.95 8.40 9.47
CA ASN A 640 -31.33 8.74 9.18
C ASN A 640 -31.77 9.89 10.09
N VAL A 641 -32.14 11.02 9.51
CA VAL A 641 -32.71 12.18 10.20
C VAL A 641 -34.16 12.31 9.75
N GLY A 642 -35.07 11.64 10.46
CA GLY A 642 -36.43 11.45 9.99
C GLY A 642 -36.48 10.53 8.76
N GLU A 643 -37.04 11.00 7.65
CA GLU A 643 -37.07 10.31 6.37
C GLU A 643 -35.86 10.61 5.45
N THR A 644 -34.95 11.49 5.90
CA THR A 644 -33.84 12.01 5.08
C THR A 644 -32.52 11.40 5.51
N LEU A 645 -31.71 10.97 4.54
CA LEU A 645 -30.34 10.52 4.77
C LEU A 645 -29.42 11.74 4.94
N ALA A 646 -28.53 11.71 5.93
CA ALA A 646 -27.54 12.77 6.14
C ALA A 646 -26.20 12.16 6.58
N LEU A 647 -25.11 12.90 6.35
CA LEU A 647 -23.81 12.62 6.98
C LEU A 647 -23.70 13.35 8.32
N GLN A 648 -22.83 12.87 9.19
CA GLN A 648 -22.58 13.53 10.49
C GLN A 648 -21.98 14.92 10.26
N THR A 649 -22.56 15.95 10.87
CA THR A 649 -22.15 17.36 10.71
C THR A 649 -20.67 17.56 11.03
N GLU A 650 -20.18 16.96 12.12
CA GLU A 650 -18.77 17.05 12.55
C GLU A 650 -17.80 16.46 11.51
N GLN A 651 -18.22 15.39 10.81
CA GLN A 651 -17.43 14.80 9.75
C GLN A 651 -17.37 15.72 8.51
N LEU A 652 -18.48 16.37 8.15
CA LEU A 652 -18.54 17.34 7.06
C LEU A 652 -17.70 18.58 7.35
N GLU A 653 -17.74 19.12 8.58
CA GLU A 653 -16.89 20.23 9.00
C GLU A 653 -15.40 19.86 8.92
N THR A 654 -15.05 18.64 9.33
CA THR A 654 -13.68 18.11 9.21
C THR A 654 -13.27 18.05 7.74
N ALA A 655 -14.13 17.51 6.86
CA ALA A 655 -13.88 17.42 5.43
C ALA A 655 -13.67 18.80 4.77
N GLN A 656 -14.49 19.79 5.14
CA GLN A 656 -14.36 21.16 4.62
C GLN A 656 -13.03 21.81 5.03
N LYS A 657 -12.61 21.66 6.30
CA LYS A 657 -11.29 22.16 6.75
C LYS A 657 -10.11 21.50 6.06
N MET A 658 -10.30 20.25 5.60
CA MET A 658 -9.29 19.47 4.89
C MET A 658 -9.37 19.65 3.36
N LYS A 659 -10.33 20.40 2.82
CA LYS A 659 -10.54 20.55 1.37
C LYS A 659 -9.30 21.04 0.62
N ALA A 660 -8.50 21.89 1.24
CA ALA A 660 -7.30 22.46 0.63
C ALA A 660 -6.25 21.42 0.19
N ILE A 661 -6.19 20.24 0.85
CA ILE A 661 -5.29 19.15 0.45
C ILE A 661 -5.82 18.37 -0.78
N GLY A 662 -7.06 18.58 -1.16
CA GLY A 662 -7.70 17.90 -2.29
C GLY A 662 -7.27 18.38 -3.69
N ALA A 663 -6.29 19.28 -3.80
CA ALA A 663 -5.83 19.77 -5.10
C ALA A 663 -5.30 18.65 -6.03
N GLY A 664 -4.69 17.61 -5.49
CA GLY A 664 -4.22 16.44 -6.23
C GLY A 664 -5.21 15.28 -6.26
N GLY A 665 -6.32 15.43 -5.58
CA GLY A 665 -7.39 14.45 -5.49
C GLY A 665 -7.82 14.13 -4.07
N THR A 666 -8.99 13.54 -3.95
CA THR A 666 -9.57 13.00 -2.72
C THR A 666 -10.38 11.76 -3.06
N LEU A 667 -10.54 10.88 -2.09
CA LEU A 667 -11.52 9.81 -2.16
C LEU A 667 -12.27 9.76 -0.83
N ASP A 668 -13.56 9.99 -0.90
CA ASP A 668 -14.47 9.98 0.24
C ASP A 668 -15.35 8.72 0.18
N ILE A 669 -15.32 7.92 1.24
CA ILE A 669 -16.05 6.67 1.33
C ILE A 669 -17.24 6.87 2.26
N ILE A 670 -18.44 6.71 1.74
CA ILE A 670 -19.70 6.80 2.51
C ILE A 670 -20.16 5.38 2.80
N GLU A 671 -20.05 4.97 4.06
CA GLU A 671 -20.44 3.63 4.49
C GLU A 671 -21.95 3.52 4.60
N LEU A 672 -22.53 2.55 3.88
CA LEU A 672 -23.93 2.16 3.99
C LEU A 672 -24.07 0.97 4.93
N GLU A 673 -24.98 1.07 5.87
CA GLU A 673 -25.33 -0.06 6.75
C GLU A 673 -25.94 -1.23 5.98
N ALA A 674 -26.03 -2.42 6.59
CA ALA A 674 -26.63 -3.61 6.01
C ALA A 674 -28.17 -3.57 6.02
N THR A 675 -28.74 -2.41 5.63
CA THR A 675 -30.17 -2.15 5.50
C THR A 675 -30.51 -1.80 4.05
N GLU A 676 -31.77 -1.87 3.67
CA GLU A 676 -32.21 -1.40 2.36
C GLU A 676 -32.25 0.12 2.30
N TYR A 677 -31.75 0.69 1.22
CA TYR A 677 -31.80 2.11 0.92
C TYR A 677 -32.56 2.35 -0.37
N LYS A 678 -33.48 3.30 -0.36
CA LYS A 678 -34.18 3.75 -1.56
C LYS A 678 -33.22 4.55 -2.44
N ALA A 679 -33.26 4.31 -3.75
CA ALA A 679 -32.40 5.02 -4.71
C ALA A 679 -32.64 6.53 -4.70
N GLU A 680 -33.90 6.96 -4.54
CA GLU A 680 -34.30 8.36 -4.43
C GLU A 680 -33.65 9.05 -3.22
N ALA A 681 -33.63 8.38 -2.06
CA ALA A 681 -33.03 8.94 -0.86
C ALA A 681 -31.50 9.12 -0.99
N LEU A 682 -30.83 8.16 -1.66
CA LEU A 682 -29.40 8.30 -1.99
C LEU A 682 -29.16 9.37 -3.05
N MET A 683 -30.04 9.50 -4.03
CA MET A 683 -29.96 10.57 -5.04
C MET A 683 -30.12 11.95 -4.39
N ASP A 684 -31.03 12.13 -3.45
CA ASP A 684 -31.21 13.37 -2.69
C ASP A 684 -29.99 13.68 -1.82
N LEU A 685 -29.37 12.66 -1.22
CA LEU A 685 -28.10 12.84 -0.50
C LEU A 685 -26.98 13.24 -1.47
N THR A 686 -26.84 12.55 -2.61
CA THR A 686 -25.87 12.87 -3.66
C THR A 686 -26.03 14.32 -4.14
N HIS A 687 -27.27 14.76 -4.39
CA HIS A 687 -27.57 16.14 -4.80
C HIS A 687 -27.05 17.14 -3.76
N ARG A 688 -27.40 16.97 -2.50
CA ARG A 688 -26.96 17.88 -1.42
C ARG A 688 -25.45 17.90 -1.22
N LEU A 689 -24.77 16.74 -1.36
CA LEU A 689 -23.31 16.66 -1.25
C LEU A 689 -22.61 17.42 -2.38
N ILE A 690 -23.17 17.37 -3.59
CA ILE A 690 -22.64 18.04 -4.77
C ILE A 690 -22.97 19.53 -4.75
N GLU A 691 -24.23 19.92 -4.51
CA GLU A 691 -24.69 21.31 -4.49
C GLU A 691 -23.96 22.14 -3.44
N ASN A 692 -23.84 21.61 -2.22
CA ASN A 692 -23.13 22.27 -1.12
C ASN A 692 -21.62 22.13 -1.19
N GLN A 693 -21.08 21.48 -2.22
CA GLN A 693 -19.63 21.24 -2.42
C GLN A 693 -18.94 20.60 -1.23
N TYR A 694 -19.64 19.73 -0.51
CA TYR A 694 -19.06 19.02 0.63
C TYR A 694 -17.98 18.03 0.20
N LEU A 695 -18.26 17.27 -0.87
CA LEU A 695 -17.37 16.24 -1.39
C LEU A 695 -17.13 16.44 -2.88
N GLU A 696 -15.89 16.17 -3.34
CA GLU A 696 -15.51 16.33 -4.75
C GLU A 696 -15.53 14.99 -5.50
N PHE A 697 -15.03 13.93 -4.86
CA PHE A 697 -15.02 12.59 -5.43
C PHE A 697 -15.31 11.58 -4.33
N PHE A 698 -16.40 10.85 -4.45
CA PHE A 698 -16.86 9.95 -3.40
C PHE A 698 -17.55 8.71 -3.96
N THR A 699 -17.73 7.72 -3.11
CA THR A 699 -18.48 6.50 -3.42
C THR A 699 -19.25 6.04 -2.19
N TYR A 700 -20.41 5.44 -2.43
CA TYR A 700 -21.10 4.66 -1.40
C TYR A 700 -20.43 3.29 -1.31
N ASN A 701 -19.96 2.93 -0.13
CA ASN A 701 -19.40 1.60 0.12
C ASN A 701 -20.44 0.68 0.72
N ARG A 702 -20.45 -0.54 0.25
CA ARG A 702 -21.35 -1.58 0.74
C ARG A 702 -20.63 -2.92 0.72
N THR A 703 -20.66 -3.60 1.85
CA THR A 703 -20.22 -5.00 1.90
C THR A 703 -21.18 -5.86 1.09
N VAL A 704 -20.66 -6.73 0.23
CA VAL A 704 -21.44 -7.62 -0.62
C VAL A 704 -21.04 -9.06 -0.35
N SER A 705 -22.01 -9.93 -0.09
CA SER A 705 -21.82 -11.39 0.02
C SER A 705 -22.21 -12.08 -1.28
N TYR A 706 -21.35 -12.95 -1.78
CA TYR A 706 -21.57 -13.77 -2.97
C TYR A 706 -21.59 -15.24 -2.60
N CYS A 707 -22.58 -15.97 -3.12
CA CYS A 707 -22.69 -17.43 -2.94
C CYS A 707 -22.26 -18.17 -4.20
N SER A 708 -21.22 -18.99 -4.11
CA SER A 708 -20.70 -19.77 -5.24
C SER A 708 -21.66 -20.88 -5.69
N ASN A 709 -22.55 -21.37 -4.82
CA ASN A 709 -23.55 -22.39 -5.16
C ASN A 709 -24.71 -21.82 -6.00
N CYS A 710 -25.30 -20.70 -5.55
CA CYS A 710 -26.44 -20.08 -6.26
C CYS A 710 -26.00 -19.11 -7.35
N LYS A 711 -24.73 -18.68 -7.35
CA LYS A 711 -24.18 -17.65 -8.25
C LYS A 711 -24.94 -16.32 -8.16
N LYS A 712 -25.34 -15.93 -6.93
CA LYS A 712 -26.07 -14.70 -6.63
C LYS A 712 -25.33 -13.89 -5.57
N SER A 713 -25.52 -12.57 -5.59
CA SER A 713 -24.93 -11.63 -4.62
C SER A 713 -25.97 -10.83 -3.87
N TRP A 714 -25.73 -10.58 -2.58
CA TRP A 714 -26.56 -9.81 -1.68
C TRP A 714 -25.70 -8.76 -0.96
N PHE A 715 -26.33 -7.71 -0.47
CA PHE A 715 -25.65 -6.74 0.39
C PHE A 715 -25.51 -7.27 1.83
N GLY A 716 -24.53 -6.75 2.53
CA GLY A 716 -24.18 -7.12 3.91
C GLY A 716 -23.29 -8.35 4.02
N SER A 717 -22.72 -8.54 5.20
CA SER A 717 -21.94 -9.72 5.55
C SER A 717 -22.89 -10.82 6.05
N LEU A 718 -23.15 -11.80 5.20
CA LEU A 718 -24.09 -12.88 5.49
C LEU A 718 -23.37 -14.14 5.99
N HIS A 719 -23.90 -14.75 7.05
CA HIS A 719 -23.42 -16.04 7.55
C HIS A 719 -24.07 -17.23 6.85
N LYS A 720 -25.23 -17.03 6.24
CA LYS A 720 -26.00 -18.06 5.55
C LYS A 720 -26.62 -17.51 4.26
N CYS A 721 -26.52 -18.26 3.18
CA CYS A 721 -27.09 -17.86 1.90
C CYS A 721 -28.65 -17.82 1.99
N PRO A 722 -29.29 -16.69 1.67
CA PRO A 722 -30.76 -16.60 1.69
C PRO A 722 -31.44 -17.51 0.69
N CYS A 723 -30.79 -17.90 -0.40
CA CYS A 723 -31.36 -18.69 -1.46
C CYS A 723 -31.20 -20.20 -1.21
N CYS A 724 -29.96 -20.70 -0.96
CA CYS A 724 -29.71 -22.15 -0.86
C CYS A 724 -29.33 -22.61 0.55
N GLY A 725 -29.28 -21.71 1.52
CA GLY A 725 -28.95 -22.05 2.90
C GLY A 725 -27.48 -22.42 3.18
N SER A 726 -26.60 -22.39 2.18
CA SER A 726 -25.17 -22.71 2.37
C SER A 726 -24.48 -21.69 3.26
N MET A 727 -23.60 -22.16 4.15
CA MET A 727 -22.74 -21.34 5.00
C MET A 727 -21.28 -21.33 4.48
N SER A 728 -20.84 -22.41 3.84
CA SER A 728 -19.45 -22.58 3.36
C SER A 728 -19.20 -22.01 1.97
N ALA A 729 -20.24 -21.70 1.21
CA ALA A 729 -20.14 -21.20 -0.16
C ALA A 729 -20.23 -19.66 -0.25
N LEU A 730 -20.24 -18.96 0.88
CA LEU A 730 -20.30 -17.50 0.92
C LEU A 730 -18.90 -16.89 0.94
N ALA A 731 -18.67 -15.93 0.04
CA ALA A 731 -17.52 -15.03 0.06
C ALA A 731 -18.00 -13.59 0.26
N THR A 732 -17.33 -12.85 1.12
CA THR A 732 -17.67 -11.46 1.42
C THR A 732 -16.67 -10.53 0.76
N PHE A 733 -17.15 -9.48 0.10
CA PHE A 733 -16.37 -8.48 -0.60
C PHE A 733 -16.60 -7.10 0.01
N ASP A 734 -15.53 -6.45 0.42
CA ASP A 734 -15.51 -5.04 0.82
C ASP A 734 -14.36 -4.38 0.04
N ARG A 735 -14.71 -3.42 -0.84
CA ARG A 735 -13.73 -2.73 -1.70
C ARG A 735 -12.68 -1.96 -0.93
N PHE A 736 -12.98 -1.56 0.30
CA PHE A 736 -12.17 -0.64 1.10
C PHE A 736 -11.80 -1.19 2.48
N ALA A 737 -11.74 -2.51 2.63
CA ALA A 737 -11.49 -3.16 3.92
C ALA A 737 -10.17 -2.72 4.60
N ALA A 738 -9.20 -2.20 3.85
CA ALA A 738 -7.85 -1.84 4.33
C ALA A 738 -7.42 -0.41 3.97
N THR A 739 -8.38 0.53 3.83
CA THR A 739 -8.08 1.92 3.44
C THR A 739 -8.46 2.99 4.48
#